data_dbb2d3d9b4961a9bb6c711d2ddc4dba6
#
_entry.id   dbb2d3d9b4961a9bb6c711d2ddc4dba6
#
_cell.length_a   1.000
_cell.length_b   1.000
_cell.length_c   1.000
_cell.angle_alpha   90.00
_cell.angle_beta   90.00
_cell.angle_gamma   90.00
#
_symmetry.space_group_name_H-M   'P 1'
#
loop_
_entity.id
_entity.type
_entity.pdbx_description
1 polymer ?
#
loop_
_entity_poly.entity_id
_entity_poly.type
_entity_poly.pdbx_seq_one_letter_code
_entity_poly.pdbx_strand_id
1 'polypeptide(L)'
;MVPILIHNNKKLCTDLYTGCKPGKEIPFYMIAQIIKRDGRQSAFELDKITNAIFQAAQASGGHDYQMAETLARQVEQNLEQALSGENPTVEQIQDEVERVLVETGHARTAKRYILYRNERTRVREMNTRLMKVYEDLTFKSSLENNVKRENANIDGDTAMGTMLKYGSEGAKQFYEMFILDPEHARAHREGDIHIHDLDFLTLTTTCCQIDLLKLFQGGFSTGHGFLREPNDIRSYSALACIALQSNQNDQHGGQSIPNFDYSMAPGVKKTFRRAFTDNLTKAIEVYLEQEDGELLSKSIVKNAERETGEIAVFADGNGFDEAVERLLCDHTDERTAAKIMRFTRKYAVKETRRNTYQAMEALVHNLNTMHSRAGAQVPFTSLNYGTDTSPEGRLVMECLMKATEAGLGNGETSIFPIHIFKVKEGINYNPGEPNYDLFKLAMRVSAKRMFPNFSFLDAPFNAQYYKPGHPETEATYMGCRTRVVGNVFDPTREIVNGRGNLSFTSINLPRIAILSKGDIDWFFEDLDRKIDLVIDQLLARLRIQSQKKVRNYPFLMGQGVWIDSEKLGPDDSVGEVLKHGSLTCGFIGLAETLKALIGVHHGESDEAQELGLKIVSHMRERMDQAAQQYHLNFTLIATPAEGLSGRFVRKDRARFGEIPGVTDREYYTNSFHVPVYYPISAFEKIRREAPYHALTNGGHISYIELDGDPTQNLEAFETVVRAMKEAGMGYGAINHPIDRDPICGYTGIIGDVCPRCGRREGEGVPLEKLQKLGMYKHLNWSTLGYPGDPNEEHDRTVNPL
;
A
#
# COMPACT_ATOMS: atom_id res chain seq x y z
N MET A 1 54.62 39.18 -4.55
CA MET A 1 55.26 40.52 -4.32
C MET A 1 54.36 41.34 -3.44
N VAL A 2 54.93 41.76 -2.42
CA VAL A 2 54.85 42.81 -1.37
C VAL A 2 54.33 42.21 -0.05
N PRO A 3 55.26 42.15 0.94
CA PRO A 3 54.94 41.90 2.33
C PRO A 3 54.74 43.22 3.07
N ILE A 4 53.74 43.31 3.94
CA ILE A 4 53.60 44.43 4.87
C ILE A 4 53.68 43.94 6.30
N LEU A 5 54.80 44.29 6.88
CA LEU A 5 55.23 44.50 8.24
C LEU A 5 54.18 44.43 9.36
N ILE A 6 54.49 43.53 10.28
CA ILE A 6 54.01 43.52 11.65
C ILE A 6 54.87 44.46 12.44
N HIS A 7 54.32 45.52 13.00
CA HIS A 7 55.04 46.37 13.98
C HIS A 7 54.60 46.03 15.41
N ASN A 8 55.59 45.66 16.18
CA ASN A 8 55.56 45.46 17.61
C ASN A 8 54.91 46.63 18.36
N ASN A 9 54.04 46.37 19.27
CA ASN A 9 53.81 47.20 20.46
C ASN A 9 53.92 46.32 21.71
N LYS A 10 55.18 46.09 22.08
CA LYS A 10 55.59 45.82 23.45
C LYS A 10 56.08 47.16 24.04
N LYS A 11 55.22 47.82 24.76
CA LYS A 11 55.61 48.80 25.88
C LYS A 11 54.34 49.50 26.37
N LEU A 12 53.90 49.08 27.54
CA LEU A 12 53.29 49.86 28.61
C LEU A 12 52.46 48.92 29.49
N CYS A 13 53.10 48.42 30.48
CA CYS A 13 52.56 48.03 31.79
C CYS A 13 53.73 47.50 32.67
N THR A 14 54.66 48.36 33.02
CA THR A 14 55.51 48.29 34.22
C THR A 14 55.25 49.58 34.95
N ASP A 15 54.50 49.45 36.03
CA ASP A 15 54.58 50.15 37.25
C ASP A 15 53.22 50.17 37.98
N LEU A 16 53.20 49.36 38.99
CA LEU A 16 52.32 49.42 40.18
C LEU A 16 51.95 47.98 40.61
N TYR A 17 52.78 47.41 41.37
CA TYR A 17 52.45 46.59 42.55
C TYR A 17 53.73 45.88 43.05
N THR A 18 54.40 46.50 43.97
CA THR A 18 55.29 45.83 44.87
C THR A 18 54.55 45.22 46.03
N GLY A 19 54.55 43.90 46.16
CA GLY A 19 54.21 43.28 47.39
C GLY A 19 53.23 42.14 47.32
N CYS A 20 53.67 40.98 46.79
CA CYS A 20 53.18 39.66 47.19
C CYS A 20 54.16 38.57 46.80
N LYS A 21 54.31 37.56 47.64
CA LYS A 21 55.24 36.41 47.50
C LYS A 21 54.95 35.61 46.27
N PRO A 22 55.91 34.84 45.68
CA PRO A 22 55.71 34.10 44.42
C PRO A 22 54.82 32.90 44.64
N GLY A 23 53.55 33.02 44.23
CA GLY A 23 52.64 31.93 43.94
C GLY A 23 52.78 31.54 42.46
N LYS A 24 52.74 30.28 42.13
CA LYS A 24 52.88 29.72 40.81
C LYS A 24 52.16 30.57 39.76
N GLU A 25 52.88 31.11 38.80
CA GLU A 25 52.34 31.71 37.57
C GLU A 25 51.59 30.59 36.81
N ILE A 26 50.30 30.68 36.73
CA ILE A 26 49.49 29.87 35.79
C ILE A 26 49.68 30.59 34.43
N PRO A 27 50.29 29.98 33.43
CA PRO A 27 50.42 30.60 32.12
C PRO A 27 49.04 30.88 31.55
N PHE A 28 48.73 32.11 31.25
CA PHE A 28 47.53 32.50 30.50
C PHE A 28 47.71 32.03 29.08
N TYR A 29 46.99 30.96 28.68
CA TYR A 29 46.92 30.50 27.31
C TYR A 29 45.70 31.11 26.63
N MET A 30 45.91 32.02 25.69
CA MET A 30 44.83 32.54 24.84
C MET A 30 44.47 31.51 23.80
N ILE A 31 43.18 31.19 23.68
CA ILE A 31 42.64 30.33 22.62
C ILE A 31 42.75 31.05 21.28
N ALA A 32 43.66 30.62 20.42
CA ALA A 32 43.85 31.23 19.10
C ALA A 32 43.04 30.55 18.01
N GLN A 33 42.76 29.26 18.17
CA GLN A 33 42.12 28.41 17.17
C GLN A 33 41.10 27.46 17.80
N ILE A 34 40.14 27.01 16.98
CA ILE A 34 39.17 25.98 17.33
C ILE A 34 39.29 24.82 16.34
N ILE A 35 38.92 23.64 16.78
CA ILE A 35 38.78 22.47 15.95
C ILE A 35 37.32 22.37 15.51
N LYS A 36 37.05 22.48 14.20
CA LYS A 36 35.73 22.26 13.63
C LYS A 36 35.40 20.76 13.63
N ARG A 37 34.11 20.44 13.48
CA ARG A 37 33.62 19.06 13.47
C ARG A 37 34.23 18.17 12.38
N ASP A 38 34.69 18.75 11.28
CA ASP A 38 35.39 18.09 10.18
C ASP A 38 36.91 17.97 10.40
N GLY A 39 37.37 18.28 11.62
CA GLY A 39 38.80 18.23 11.99
C GLY A 39 39.63 19.44 11.56
N ARG A 40 39.09 20.36 10.74
CA ARG A 40 39.83 21.57 10.32
C ARG A 40 39.97 22.57 11.46
N GLN A 41 41.10 23.23 11.53
CA GLN A 41 41.34 24.32 12.44
C GLN A 41 40.88 25.67 11.86
N SER A 42 40.34 26.55 12.70
CA SER A 42 39.84 27.86 12.31
C SER A 42 40.12 28.85 13.46
N ALA A 43 40.26 30.14 13.16
CA ALA A 43 40.47 31.14 14.17
C ALA A 43 39.31 31.13 15.19
N PHE A 44 39.64 31.34 16.47
CA PHE A 44 38.65 31.56 17.52
C PHE A 44 38.07 32.97 17.38
N GLU A 45 36.76 33.09 17.40
CA GLU A 45 36.04 34.33 17.24
C GLU A 45 34.99 34.46 18.35
N LEU A 46 35.29 35.29 19.38
CA LEU A 46 34.39 35.50 20.52
C LEU A 46 33.03 36.01 20.08
N ASP A 47 32.98 36.87 19.06
CA ASP A 47 31.74 37.44 18.53
C ASP A 47 30.72 36.37 18.06
N LYS A 48 31.18 35.23 17.63
CA LYS A 48 30.30 34.11 17.26
C LYS A 48 29.58 33.54 18.47
N ILE A 49 30.29 33.45 19.62
CA ILE A 49 29.71 32.96 20.87
C ILE A 49 28.74 34.05 21.41
N THR A 50 29.16 35.31 21.42
CA THR A 50 28.34 36.44 21.82
C THR A 50 27.03 36.51 21.04
N ASN A 51 27.11 36.39 19.71
CA ASN A 51 25.93 36.43 18.83
C ASN A 51 25.00 35.23 19.07
N ALA A 52 25.55 34.04 19.30
CA ALA A 52 24.75 32.87 19.58
C ALA A 52 23.98 32.98 20.91
N ILE A 53 24.64 33.48 21.95
CA ILE A 53 24.01 33.77 23.26
C ILE A 53 22.95 34.86 23.11
N PHE A 54 23.25 35.92 22.39
CA PHE A 54 22.33 37.04 22.18
C PHE A 54 21.08 36.61 21.40
N GLN A 55 21.20 35.85 20.34
CA GLN A 55 20.05 35.31 19.61
C GLN A 55 19.17 34.41 20.47
N ALA A 56 19.75 33.57 21.32
CA ALA A 56 19.00 32.77 22.28
C ALA A 56 18.33 33.65 23.34
N ALA A 57 18.97 34.73 23.77
CA ALA A 57 18.37 35.71 24.67
C ALA A 57 17.21 36.47 24.02
N GLN A 58 17.35 36.90 22.77
CA GLN A 58 16.27 37.55 22.02
C GLN A 58 15.05 36.63 21.87
N ALA A 59 15.27 35.36 21.54
CA ALA A 59 14.20 34.35 21.42
C ALA A 59 13.48 34.07 22.76
N SER A 60 14.04 34.51 23.90
CA SER A 60 13.43 34.41 25.23
C SER A 60 12.97 35.80 25.79
N GLY A 61 13.01 36.85 24.95
CA GLY A 61 12.56 38.19 25.31
C GLY A 61 13.66 39.10 25.94
N GLY A 62 14.94 38.68 25.88
CA GLY A 62 16.07 39.49 26.32
C GLY A 62 16.64 40.37 25.20
N HIS A 63 17.19 41.55 25.54
CA HIS A 63 17.73 42.50 24.55
C HIS A 63 19.12 43.06 24.93
N ASP A 64 19.74 42.52 25.96
CA ASP A 64 21.02 43.01 26.47
C ASP A 64 22.20 42.29 25.77
N TYR A 65 22.80 42.99 24.80
CA TYR A 65 23.99 42.52 24.08
C TYR A 65 25.24 42.53 24.94
N GLN A 66 25.39 43.51 25.86
CA GLN A 66 26.55 43.61 26.74
C GLN A 66 26.60 42.41 27.71
N MET A 67 25.45 41.99 28.19
CA MET A 67 25.35 40.78 29.01
C MET A 67 25.77 39.55 28.21
N ALA A 68 25.35 39.42 26.96
CA ALA A 68 25.75 38.30 26.10
C ALA A 68 27.28 38.28 25.85
N GLU A 69 27.89 39.45 25.69
CA GLU A 69 29.35 39.57 25.56
C GLU A 69 30.07 39.21 26.88
N THR A 70 29.55 39.60 28.00
CA THR A 70 30.10 39.25 29.33
C THR A 70 30.06 37.75 29.55
N LEU A 71 28.98 37.05 29.19
CA LEU A 71 28.82 35.62 29.29
C LEU A 71 29.74 34.89 28.31
N ALA A 72 29.92 35.41 27.08
CA ALA A 72 30.84 34.85 26.10
C ALA A 72 32.32 34.93 26.59
N ARG A 73 32.70 36.01 27.23
CA ARG A 73 34.04 36.15 27.87
C ARG A 73 34.21 35.17 29.02
N GLN A 74 33.17 34.91 29.79
CA GLN A 74 33.20 33.91 30.85
C GLN A 74 33.42 32.47 30.26
N VAL A 75 32.74 32.14 29.12
CA VAL A 75 32.95 30.91 28.37
C VAL A 75 34.41 30.79 27.93
N GLU A 76 34.98 31.84 27.34
CA GLU A 76 36.37 31.88 26.90
C GLU A 76 37.34 31.60 28.06
N GLN A 77 37.17 32.33 29.20
CA GLN A 77 38.02 32.15 30.38
C GLN A 77 37.94 30.73 30.97
N ASN A 78 36.74 30.14 31.02
CA ASN A 78 36.55 28.80 31.52
C ASN A 78 37.25 27.75 30.62
N LEU A 79 37.13 27.93 29.30
CA LEU A 79 37.79 27.05 28.33
C LEU A 79 39.32 27.16 28.38
N GLU A 80 39.88 28.36 28.55
CA GLU A 80 41.32 28.61 28.73
C GLU A 80 41.86 27.87 29.96
N GLN A 81 41.08 27.93 31.05
CA GLN A 81 41.47 27.23 32.29
C GLN A 81 41.35 25.71 32.18
N ALA A 82 40.30 25.22 31.49
CA ALA A 82 40.07 23.77 31.38
C ALA A 82 41.00 23.07 30.41
N LEU A 83 41.42 23.73 29.33
CA LEU A 83 42.13 23.09 28.22
C LEU A 83 43.65 23.28 28.25
N SER A 84 44.15 24.12 29.14
CA SER A 84 45.61 24.29 29.40
C SER A 84 46.48 24.42 28.12
N GLY A 85 45.97 25.12 27.10
CA GLY A 85 46.64 25.37 25.82
C GLY A 85 46.27 24.50 24.65
N GLU A 86 45.33 23.57 24.79
CA GLU A 86 44.75 22.82 23.68
C GLU A 86 43.63 23.63 22.99
N ASN A 87 43.49 23.43 21.67
CA ASN A 87 42.42 24.10 20.93
C ASN A 87 41.04 23.43 21.22
N PRO A 88 40.02 24.17 21.64
CA PRO A 88 38.71 23.61 21.90
C PRO A 88 38.01 23.14 20.62
N THR A 89 37.24 22.10 20.75
CA THR A 89 36.28 21.69 19.72
C THR A 89 35.02 22.57 19.78
N VAL A 90 34.26 22.61 18.68
CA VAL A 90 32.98 23.34 18.65
C VAL A 90 31.98 22.78 19.69
N GLU A 91 32.01 21.50 19.96
CA GLU A 91 31.21 20.83 20.99
C GLU A 91 31.58 21.33 22.38
N GLN A 92 32.86 21.36 22.73
CA GLN A 92 33.33 21.83 24.03
C GLN A 92 32.93 23.29 24.27
N ILE A 93 33.03 24.14 23.23
CA ILE A 93 32.55 25.52 23.31
C ILE A 93 31.06 25.59 23.60
N GLN A 94 30.25 24.78 22.89
CA GLN A 94 28.80 24.79 23.06
C GLN A 94 28.37 24.25 24.44
N ASP A 95 29.02 23.19 24.92
CA ASP A 95 28.80 22.64 26.26
C ASP A 95 29.12 23.66 27.33
N GLU A 96 30.20 24.43 27.16
CA GLU A 96 30.58 25.47 28.08
C GLU A 96 29.61 26.68 28.06
N VAL A 97 29.10 27.06 26.88
CA VAL A 97 28.04 28.05 26.76
C VAL A 97 26.80 27.64 27.55
N GLU A 98 26.38 26.40 27.42
CA GLU A 98 25.22 25.85 28.14
C GLU A 98 25.47 25.89 29.65
N ARG A 99 26.67 25.48 30.10
CA ARG A 99 27.06 25.50 31.50
C ARG A 99 27.03 26.91 32.09
N VAL A 100 27.68 27.88 31.43
CA VAL A 100 27.71 29.25 31.86
C VAL A 100 26.32 29.87 31.95
N LEU A 101 25.46 29.67 30.95
CA LEU A 101 24.07 30.14 30.96
C LEU A 101 23.24 29.56 32.11
N VAL A 102 23.44 28.32 32.47
CA VAL A 102 22.75 27.67 33.59
C VAL A 102 23.30 28.18 34.94
N GLU A 103 24.62 28.17 35.11
CA GLU A 103 25.28 28.59 36.38
C GLU A 103 25.07 30.08 36.71
N THR A 104 24.98 30.94 35.69
CA THR A 104 24.71 32.39 35.87
C THR A 104 23.22 32.73 35.99
N GLY A 105 22.34 31.72 36.04
CA GLY A 105 20.90 31.90 36.28
C GLY A 105 20.07 32.30 35.05
N HIS A 106 20.65 32.25 33.85
CA HIS A 106 19.96 32.54 32.58
C HIS A 106 19.19 31.34 32.02
N ALA A 107 18.43 30.64 32.87
CA ALA A 107 17.80 29.36 32.54
C ALA A 107 16.88 29.41 31.30
N ARG A 108 16.17 30.52 31.05
CA ARG A 108 15.31 30.67 29.87
C ARG A 108 16.14 30.75 28.58
N THR A 109 17.23 31.50 28.60
CA THR A 109 18.19 31.63 27.50
C THR A 109 18.91 30.30 27.25
N ALA A 110 19.35 29.60 28.31
CA ALA A 110 19.94 28.30 28.25
C ALA A 110 19.00 27.30 27.56
N LYS A 111 17.74 27.23 27.97
CA LYS A 111 16.72 26.37 27.33
C LYS A 111 16.58 26.63 25.82
N ARG A 112 16.54 27.92 25.42
CA ARG A 112 16.45 28.30 23.99
C ARG A 112 17.73 27.93 23.22
N TYR A 113 18.88 28.12 23.82
CA TYR A 113 20.17 27.78 23.24
C TYR A 113 20.28 26.26 23.00
N ILE A 114 19.95 25.43 24.00
CA ILE A 114 19.96 23.98 23.92
C ILE A 114 18.99 23.48 22.83
N LEU A 115 17.77 24.01 22.81
CA LEU A 115 16.79 23.64 21.78
C LEU A 115 17.29 23.98 20.37
N TYR A 116 17.83 25.19 20.19
CA TYR A 116 18.40 25.60 18.90
C TYR A 116 19.60 24.77 18.49
N ARG A 117 20.52 24.45 19.42
CA ARG A 117 21.65 23.55 19.18
C ARG A 117 21.18 22.17 18.74
N ASN A 118 20.22 21.59 19.45
CA ASN A 118 19.66 20.27 19.13
C ASN A 118 18.99 20.27 17.74
N GLU A 119 18.23 21.28 17.41
CA GLU A 119 17.62 21.39 16.09
C GLU A 119 18.65 21.54 14.98
N ARG A 120 19.68 22.35 15.16
CA ARG A 120 20.80 22.47 14.20
C ARG A 120 21.60 21.20 14.05
N THR A 121 21.80 20.44 15.11
CA THR A 121 22.46 19.13 15.09
C THR A 121 21.60 18.14 14.35
N ARG A 122 20.29 18.09 14.64
CA ARG A 122 19.32 17.26 13.97
C ARG A 122 19.28 17.50 12.45
N VAL A 123 19.20 18.77 12.04
CA VAL A 123 19.20 19.15 10.60
C VAL A 123 20.48 18.69 9.89
N ARG A 124 21.62 18.82 10.54
CA ARG A 124 22.91 18.37 9.96
C ARG A 124 23.01 16.86 9.85
N GLU A 125 22.61 16.13 10.89
CA GLU A 125 22.62 14.67 10.88
C GLU A 125 21.69 14.12 9.78
N MET A 126 20.53 14.74 9.60
CA MET A 126 19.58 14.36 8.56
C MET A 126 20.08 14.70 7.16
N ASN A 127 20.71 15.86 6.96
CA ASN A 127 21.35 16.19 5.68
C ASN A 127 22.49 15.22 5.34
N THR A 128 23.29 14.83 6.31
CA THR A 128 24.34 13.82 6.11
C THR A 128 23.74 12.46 5.77
N ARG A 129 22.66 12.09 6.45
CA ARG A 129 21.92 10.85 6.19
C ARG A 129 21.29 10.85 4.80
N LEU A 130 20.65 11.96 4.37
CA LEU A 130 20.06 12.07 3.03
C LEU A 130 21.12 11.91 1.93
N MET A 131 22.28 12.58 2.09
CA MET A 131 23.36 12.46 1.13
C MET A 131 23.87 11.03 1.01
N LYS A 132 24.01 10.31 2.15
CA LYS A 132 24.39 8.90 2.14
C LYS A 132 23.33 8.01 1.48
N VAL A 133 22.05 8.28 1.72
CA VAL A 133 20.96 7.56 1.03
C VAL A 133 21.00 7.82 -0.47
N TYR A 134 21.24 9.05 -0.90
CA TYR A 134 21.37 9.39 -2.32
C TYR A 134 22.60 8.74 -2.97
N GLU A 135 23.72 8.68 -2.24
CA GLU A 135 24.92 7.94 -2.67
C GLU A 135 24.60 6.45 -2.86
N ASP A 136 23.96 5.84 -1.85
CA ASP A 136 23.54 4.44 -1.92
C ASP A 136 22.56 4.18 -3.06
N LEU A 137 21.58 5.05 -3.26
CA LEU A 137 20.64 4.96 -4.39
C LEU A 137 21.33 5.10 -5.75
N THR A 138 22.41 5.88 -5.82
CA THR A 138 23.16 6.11 -7.06
C THR A 138 24.03 4.94 -7.45
N PHE A 139 24.73 4.36 -6.47
CA PHE A 139 25.84 3.43 -6.73
C PHE A 139 25.58 1.98 -6.35
N LYS A 140 24.62 1.69 -5.47
CA LYS A 140 24.29 0.32 -5.08
C LYS A 140 23.10 -0.22 -5.89
N SER A 141 23.16 -1.51 -6.23
CA SER A 141 22.04 -2.19 -6.88
C SER A 141 20.90 -2.44 -5.87
N SER A 142 19.70 -2.77 -6.39
CA SER A 142 18.56 -3.13 -5.54
C SER A 142 18.80 -4.42 -4.73
N LEU A 143 19.76 -5.27 -5.10
CA LEU A 143 20.16 -6.42 -4.30
C LEU A 143 20.86 -6.02 -3.01
N GLU A 144 21.54 -4.88 -3.02
CA GLU A 144 22.38 -4.42 -1.91
C GLU A 144 21.74 -3.28 -1.11
N ASN A 145 20.61 -2.72 -1.59
CA ASN A 145 20.01 -1.54 -1.01
C ASN A 145 18.53 -1.75 -0.69
N ASN A 146 18.19 -1.81 0.59
CA ASN A 146 16.83 -1.98 1.08
C ASN A 146 15.88 -0.86 0.66
N VAL A 147 16.37 0.39 0.55
CA VAL A 147 15.54 1.54 0.13
C VAL A 147 15.05 1.36 -1.32
N LYS A 148 15.87 0.77 -2.20
CA LYS A 148 15.45 0.44 -3.58
C LYS A 148 14.38 -0.64 -3.62
N ARG A 149 14.27 -1.48 -2.59
CA ARG A 149 13.32 -2.60 -2.49
C ARG A 149 12.06 -2.28 -1.70
N GLU A 150 11.99 -1.16 -1.00
CA GLU A 150 10.86 -0.81 -0.12
C GLU A 150 9.51 -0.76 -0.83
N ASN A 151 9.50 -0.40 -2.10
CA ASN A 151 8.28 -0.41 -2.90
C ASN A 151 8.54 -1.23 -4.16
N ALA A 152 8.04 -2.41 -4.18
CA ALA A 152 8.31 -3.38 -5.21
C ALA A 152 7.52 -3.16 -6.51
N ASN A 153 6.55 -2.25 -6.52
CA ASN A 153 5.92 -1.79 -7.77
C ASN A 153 6.82 -0.83 -8.56
N ILE A 154 7.95 -0.40 -7.96
CA ILE A 154 8.92 0.52 -8.55
C ILE A 154 10.24 -0.21 -8.69
N ASP A 155 10.73 -0.37 -9.91
CA ASP A 155 12.08 -0.87 -10.14
C ASP A 155 13.09 0.26 -9.87
N GLY A 156 13.71 0.20 -8.68
CA GLY A 156 14.68 1.19 -8.22
C GLY A 156 16.01 1.20 -8.97
N ASP A 157 16.26 0.24 -9.85
CA ASP A 157 17.46 0.18 -10.69
C ASP A 157 17.25 0.89 -12.05
N THR A 158 16.01 1.21 -12.42
CA THR A 158 15.71 2.03 -13.60
C THR A 158 15.97 3.51 -13.35
N ALA A 159 16.27 4.28 -14.39
CA ALA A 159 16.49 5.71 -14.28
C ALA A 159 15.32 6.45 -13.63
N MET A 160 14.09 6.17 -14.05
CA MET A 160 12.90 6.81 -13.51
C MET A 160 12.56 6.29 -12.11
N GLY A 161 12.78 5.02 -11.84
CA GLY A 161 12.63 4.46 -10.50
C GLY A 161 13.61 5.08 -9.51
N THR A 162 14.87 5.27 -9.88
CA THR A 162 15.88 5.98 -9.07
C THR A 162 15.45 7.44 -8.82
N MET A 163 14.99 8.16 -9.84
CA MET A 163 14.51 9.54 -9.70
C MET A 163 13.31 9.63 -8.74
N LEU A 164 12.37 8.69 -8.85
CA LEU A 164 11.23 8.63 -7.94
C LEU A 164 11.69 8.37 -6.50
N LYS A 165 12.67 7.50 -6.30
CA LYS A 165 13.27 7.23 -4.97
C LYS A 165 14.01 8.44 -4.39
N TYR A 166 14.72 9.23 -5.19
CA TYR A 166 15.29 10.49 -4.72
C TYR A 166 14.21 11.44 -4.22
N GLY A 167 13.11 11.61 -4.98
CA GLY A 167 11.98 12.43 -4.56
C GLY A 167 11.34 11.93 -3.27
N SER A 168 11.09 10.62 -3.17
CA SER A 168 10.53 9.95 -2.01
C SER A 168 11.36 10.21 -0.74
N GLU A 169 12.67 9.92 -0.78
CA GLU A 169 13.53 10.09 0.39
C GLU A 169 13.72 11.56 0.80
N GLY A 170 13.76 12.45 -0.18
CA GLY A 170 13.76 13.90 0.08
C GLY A 170 12.48 14.36 0.77
N ALA A 171 11.32 13.91 0.28
CA ALA A 171 10.01 14.23 0.85
C ALA A 171 9.85 13.68 2.27
N LYS A 172 10.21 12.43 2.53
CA LYS A 172 10.18 11.82 3.88
C LYS A 172 10.95 12.67 4.89
N GLN A 173 12.17 13.09 4.55
CA GLN A 173 12.98 13.90 5.46
C GLN A 173 12.42 15.29 5.66
N PHE A 174 11.90 15.92 4.59
CA PHE A 174 11.25 17.22 4.70
C PHE A 174 10.04 17.15 5.63
N TYR A 175 9.21 16.13 5.49
CA TYR A 175 8.03 15.97 6.33
C TYR A 175 8.37 15.65 7.79
N GLU A 176 9.37 14.81 8.05
CA GLU A 176 9.87 14.57 9.41
C GLU A 176 10.40 15.84 10.09
N MET A 177 11.04 16.73 9.33
CA MET A 177 11.67 17.92 9.89
C MET A 177 10.71 19.08 10.11
N PHE A 178 9.76 19.30 9.19
CA PHE A 178 9.04 20.56 9.07
C PHE A 178 7.53 20.45 9.13
N ILE A 179 6.96 19.29 8.88
CA ILE A 179 5.52 19.13 8.74
C ILE A 179 4.90 18.32 9.87
N LEU A 180 5.52 17.20 10.24
CA LEU A 180 5.02 16.37 11.34
C LEU A 180 5.20 17.11 12.69
N ASP A 181 4.25 16.88 13.58
CA ASP A 181 4.44 17.21 14.99
C ASP A 181 5.73 16.55 15.50
N PRO A 182 6.52 17.25 16.34
CA PRO A 182 7.77 16.72 16.87
C PRO A 182 7.64 15.36 17.57
N GLU A 183 6.52 15.10 18.22
CA GLU A 183 6.27 13.82 18.89
C GLU A 183 5.99 12.71 17.88
N HIS A 184 5.18 12.98 16.86
CA HIS A 184 4.93 12.05 15.75
C HIS A 184 6.23 11.70 15.01
N ALA A 185 7.02 12.72 14.67
CA ALA A 185 8.30 12.56 14.00
C ALA A 185 9.29 11.74 14.84
N ARG A 186 9.35 11.98 16.16
CA ARG A 186 10.19 11.24 17.09
C ARG A 186 9.76 9.75 17.15
N ALA A 187 8.47 9.51 17.40
CA ALA A 187 7.93 8.15 17.51
C ALA A 187 8.12 7.34 16.21
N HIS A 188 7.92 7.97 15.04
CA HIS A 188 8.22 7.35 13.75
C HIS A 188 9.70 7.05 13.59
N ARG A 189 10.56 8.04 13.85
CA ARG A 189 12.02 7.90 13.71
C ARG A 189 12.59 6.85 14.65
N GLU A 190 12.15 6.82 15.90
CA GLU A 190 12.59 5.84 16.90
C GLU A 190 12.04 4.45 16.64
N GLY A 191 10.89 4.33 15.98
CA GLY A 191 10.25 3.07 15.60
C GLY A 191 9.23 2.59 16.62
N ASP A 192 8.65 3.48 17.41
CA ASP A 192 7.46 3.19 18.24
C ASP A 192 6.22 3.00 17.35
N ILE A 193 6.15 3.82 16.30
CA ILE A 193 5.14 3.76 15.26
C ILE A 193 5.78 3.81 13.86
N HIS A 194 5.00 3.49 12.84
CA HIS A 194 5.36 3.72 11.45
C HIS A 194 4.21 4.42 10.72
N ILE A 195 4.47 5.66 10.28
CA ILE A 195 3.58 6.39 9.39
C ILE A 195 3.83 5.87 7.98
N HIS A 196 2.85 5.18 7.41
CA HIS A 196 2.98 4.62 6.06
C HIS A 196 2.92 5.69 4.99
N ASP A 197 3.64 5.45 3.89
CA ASP A 197 3.70 6.34 2.73
C ASP A 197 3.98 7.80 3.13
N LEU A 198 4.99 7.96 3.98
CA LEU A 198 5.37 9.26 4.52
C LEU A 198 5.77 10.25 3.42
N ASP A 199 6.32 9.78 2.31
CA ASP A 199 6.63 10.57 1.11
C ASP A 199 5.39 11.18 0.44
N PHE A 200 4.21 10.59 0.65
CA PHE A 200 2.93 11.11 0.17
C PHE A 200 2.08 11.80 1.26
N LEU A 201 2.66 12.08 2.44
CA LEU A 201 1.94 12.59 3.61
C LEU A 201 0.95 13.71 3.30
N THR A 202 1.40 14.69 2.49
CA THR A 202 0.61 15.89 2.16
C THR A 202 -0.01 15.85 0.76
N LEU A 203 0.29 14.82 -0.02
CA LEU A 203 0.00 14.84 -1.46
C LEU A 203 -1.29 14.11 -1.81
N THR A 204 -1.44 12.86 -1.39
CA THR A 204 -2.50 11.97 -1.90
C THR A 204 -3.14 11.13 -0.79
N THR A 205 -4.27 10.47 -1.12
CA THR A 205 -4.89 9.43 -0.31
C THR A 205 -4.25 8.07 -0.59
N THR A 206 -4.50 7.06 0.25
CA THR A 206 -3.88 5.74 0.10
C THR A 206 -4.55 4.91 -1.00
N CYS A 207 -5.83 4.59 -0.84
CA CYS A 207 -6.55 3.62 -1.69
C CYS A 207 -7.91 4.17 -2.14
N CYS A 208 -8.44 3.63 -3.25
CA CYS A 208 -9.78 3.94 -3.72
C CYS A 208 -10.44 2.75 -4.41
N GLN A 209 -11.76 2.62 -4.27
CA GLN A 209 -12.63 1.68 -4.99
C GLN A 209 -13.36 2.40 -6.10
N ILE A 210 -13.01 2.11 -7.35
CA ILE A 210 -13.50 2.81 -8.53
C ILE A 210 -14.81 2.17 -9.01
N ASP A 211 -15.89 2.96 -9.03
CA ASP A 211 -17.14 2.58 -9.67
C ASP A 211 -17.07 2.84 -11.19
N LEU A 212 -16.75 1.79 -11.95
CA LEU A 212 -16.66 1.93 -13.40
C LEU A 212 -18.01 2.17 -14.08
N LEU A 213 -19.12 1.67 -13.53
CA LEU A 213 -20.45 1.92 -14.10
C LEU A 213 -20.77 3.40 -14.07
N LYS A 214 -20.58 4.03 -12.91
CA LYS A 214 -20.77 5.47 -12.74
C LYS A 214 -19.80 6.26 -13.61
N LEU A 215 -18.51 5.89 -13.60
CA LEU A 215 -17.47 6.62 -14.34
C LEU A 215 -17.69 6.58 -15.86
N PHE A 216 -18.16 5.45 -16.40
CA PHE A 216 -18.36 5.30 -17.85
C PHE A 216 -19.65 5.94 -18.35
N GLN A 217 -20.60 6.21 -17.48
CA GLN A 217 -21.86 6.85 -17.87
C GLN A 217 -21.60 8.27 -18.38
N GLY A 218 -21.88 8.48 -19.67
CA GLY A 218 -21.61 9.74 -20.35
C GLY A 218 -20.14 10.00 -20.70
N GLY A 219 -19.22 9.17 -20.23
CA GLY A 219 -17.78 9.33 -20.48
C GLY A 219 -17.04 10.15 -19.42
N PHE A 220 -15.70 10.28 -19.56
CA PHE A 220 -14.84 10.97 -18.62
C PHE A 220 -13.63 11.60 -19.29
N SER A 221 -12.90 12.48 -18.59
CA SER A 221 -11.67 13.12 -19.06
C SER A 221 -10.46 12.69 -18.25
N THR A 222 -9.32 12.52 -18.91
CA THR A 222 -8.01 12.29 -18.26
C THR A 222 -7.17 13.58 -18.13
N GLY A 223 -7.76 14.73 -18.46
CA GLY A 223 -7.06 16.02 -18.49
C GLY A 223 -6.51 16.41 -19.87
N HIS A 224 -6.38 15.47 -20.81
CA HIS A 224 -5.87 15.69 -22.15
C HIS A 224 -6.94 15.53 -23.26
N GLY A 225 -8.16 15.20 -22.89
CA GLY A 225 -9.28 15.01 -23.80
C GLY A 225 -10.42 14.27 -23.12
N PHE A 226 -11.59 14.29 -23.76
CA PHE A 226 -12.78 13.62 -23.28
C PHE A 226 -12.95 12.28 -23.98
N LEU A 227 -13.13 11.23 -23.21
CA LEU A 227 -13.39 9.86 -23.66
C LEU A 227 -14.89 9.59 -23.54
N ARG A 228 -15.52 9.30 -24.67
CA ARG A 228 -16.95 8.97 -24.69
C ARG A 228 -17.26 7.67 -23.94
N GLU A 229 -18.51 7.48 -23.58
CA GLU A 229 -19.02 6.22 -23.05
C GLU A 229 -18.63 5.03 -23.94
N PRO A 230 -18.11 3.93 -23.38
CA PRO A 230 -17.74 2.76 -24.19
C PRO A 230 -18.97 2.04 -24.76
N ASN A 231 -18.83 1.50 -25.97
CA ASN A 231 -19.92 0.91 -26.73
C ASN A 231 -19.74 -0.59 -27.06
N ASP A 232 -18.64 -1.20 -26.63
CA ASP A 232 -18.37 -2.63 -26.74
C ASP A 232 -17.38 -3.08 -25.64
N ILE A 233 -17.26 -4.40 -25.43
CA ILE A 233 -16.41 -4.95 -24.36
C ILE A 233 -14.92 -4.57 -24.52
N ARG A 234 -14.44 -4.36 -25.73
CA ARG A 234 -13.04 -3.97 -25.99
C ARG A 234 -12.80 -2.54 -25.51
N SER A 235 -13.74 -1.64 -25.80
CA SER A 235 -13.67 -0.24 -25.31
C SER A 235 -13.90 -0.17 -23.81
N TYR A 236 -14.76 -1.00 -23.21
CA TYR A 236 -14.89 -1.12 -21.75
C TYR A 236 -13.55 -1.52 -21.10
N SER A 237 -12.88 -2.56 -21.63
CA SER A 237 -11.59 -3.01 -21.13
C SER A 237 -10.50 -1.94 -21.27
N ALA A 238 -10.42 -1.28 -22.43
CA ALA A 238 -9.43 -0.23 -22.67
C ALA A 238 -9.65 0.96 -21.74
N LEU A 239 -10.90 1.42 -21.57
CA LEU A 239 -11.21 2.54 -20.69
C LEU A 239 -11.03 2.19 -19.21
N ALA A 240 -11.24 0.92 -18.79
CA ALA A 240 -10.91 0.48 -17.45
C ALA A 240 -9.41 0.60 -17.16
N CYS A 241 -8.54 0.20 -18.09
CA CYS A 241 -7.10 0.39 -17.97
C CYS A 241 -6.71 1.87 -17.88
N ILE A 242 -7.32 2.73 -18.73
CA ILE A 242 -7.07 4.18 -18.71
C ILE A 242 -7.53 4.80 -17.39
N ALA A 243 -8.68 4.41 -16.87
CA ALA A 243 -9.19 4.90 -15.58
C ALA A 243 -8.23 4.52 -14.43
N LEU A 244 -7.78 3.26 -14.38
CA LEU A 244 -6.84 2.77 -13.39
C LEU A 244 -5.50 3.52 -13.47
N GLN A 245 -4.97 3.71 -14.68
CA GLN A 245 -3.73 4.44 -14.90
C GLN A 245 -3.84 5.92 -14.50
N SER A 246 -4.96 6.56 -14.83
CA SER A 246 -5.19 7.97 -14.50
C SER A 246 -5.36 8.16 -12.99
N ASN A 247 -6.14 7.30 -12.34
CA ASN A 247 -6.38 7.36 -10.90
C ASN A 247 -5.10 7.10 -10.08
N GLN A 248 -4.17 6.29 -10.59
CA GLN A 248 -2.90 6.00 -9.93
C GLN A 248 -2.02 7.25 -9.71
N ASN A 249 -2.26 8.33 -10.45
CA ASN A 249 -1.54 9.58 -10.25
C ASN A 249 -2.10 10.41 -9.09
N ASP A 250 -3.35 10.21 -8.71
CA ASP A 250 -4.04 10.97 -7.67
C ASP A 250 -4.06 10.25 -6.31
N GLN A 251 -3.57 9.01 -6.25
CA GLN A 251 -3.43 8.22 -5.01
C GLN A 251 -2.14 7.43 -5.01
N HIS A 252 -1.64 6.99 -3.84
CA HIS A 252 -0.35 6.32 -3.75
C HIS A 252 -0.42 4.79 -3.55
N GLY A 253 -1.48 4.25 -2.96
CA GLY A 253 -1.63 2.82 -2.72
C GLY A 253 -2.38 2.07 -3.81
N GLY A 254 -2.96 0.95 -3.44
CA GLY A 254 -3.73 0.11 -4.32
C GLY A 254 -5.09 0.69 -4.67
N GLN A 255 -5.52 0.46 -5.89
CA GLN A 255 -6.86 0.79 -6.35
C GLN A 255 -7.63 -0.48 -6.70
N SER A 256 -8.95 -0.42 -6.59
CA SER A 256 -9.79 -1.58 -6.77
C SER A 256 -11.00 -1.27 -7.64
N ILE A 257 -11.43 -2.25 -8.42
CA ILE A 257 -12.76 -2.27 -9.00
C ILE A 257 -13.58 -3.25 -8.15
N PRO A 258 -14.56 -2.78 -7.38
CA PRO A 258 -15.26 -3.60 -6.38
C PRO A 258 -16.18 -4.65 -6.97
N ASN A 259 -16.75 -4.39 -8.17
CA ASN A 259 -17.74 -5.23 -8.84
C ASN A 259 -17.41 -5.32 -10.32
N PHE A 260 -16.27 -5.94 -10.64
CA PHE A 260 -15.75 -5.96 -12.00
C PHE A 260 -16.65 -6.72 -12.97
N ASP A 261 -17.24 -7.83 -12.55
CA ASP A 261 -18.22 -8.63 -13.30
C ASP A 261 -19.46 -7.77 -13.71
N TYR A 262 -20.09 -7.11 -12.74
CA TYR A 262 -21.21 -6.19 -12.99
C TYR A 262 -20.79 -4.98 -13.85
N SER A 263 -19.59 -4.47 -13.62
CA SER A 263 -19.10 -3.27 -14.33
C SER A 263 -18.83 -3.53 -15.80
N MET A 264 -18.45 -4.75 -16.16
CA MET A 264 -18.11 -5.12 -17.53
C MET A 264 -19.27 -5.77 -18.31
N ALA A 265 -20.28 -6.30 -17.60
CA ALA A 265 -21.45 -6.96 -18.21
C ALA A 265 -22.18 -6.10 -19.26
N PRO A 266 -22.40 -4.77 -19.06
CA PRO A 266 -22.98 -3.92 -20.09
C PRO A 266 -22.16 -3.86 -21.39
N GLY A 267 -20.83 -3.98 -21.29
CA GLY A 267 -19.93 -4.03 -22.45
C GLY A 267 -20.15 -5.30 -23.27
N VAL A 268 -20.35 -6.45 -22.60
CA VAL A 268 -20.69 -7.72 -23.26
C VAL A 268 -22.07 -7.61 -23.94
N LYS A 269 -23.06 -7.04 -23.24
CA LYS A 269 -24.41 -6.85 -23.78
C LYS A 269 -24.41 -6.00 -25.04
N LYS A 270 -23.72 -4.86 -25.02
CA LYS A 270 -23.55 -3.98 -26.21
C LYS A 270 -22.82 -4.71 -27.34
N THR A 271 -21.80 -5.52 -27.03
CA THR A 271 -21.05 -6.31 -27.99
C THR A 271 -21.92 -7.37 -28.65
N PHE A 272 -22.75 -8.08 -27.86
CA PHE A 272 -23.67 -9.08 -28.39
C PHE A 272 -24.71 -8.48 -29.31
N ARG A 273 -25.37 -7.39 -28.90
CA ARG A 273 -26.36 -6.68 -29.73
C ARG A 273 -25.77 -6.28 -31.09
N ARG A 274 -24.56 -5.77 -31.10
CA ARG A 274 -23.84 -5.42 -32.33
C ARG A 274 -23.52 -6.67 -33.17
N ALA A 275 -22.93 -7.69 -32.55
CA ALA A 275 -22.62 -8.94 -33.23
C ALA A 275 -23.86 -9.62 -33.80
N PHE A 276 -25.00 -9.55 -33.09
CA PHE A 276 -26.30 -10.05 -33.56
C PHE A 276 -26.72 -9.32 -34.84
N THR A 277 -26.73 -7.99 -34.83
CA THR A 277 -27.11 -7.17 -35.99
C THR A 277 -26.19 -7.42 -37.20
N ASP A 278 -24.87 -7.46 -36.98
CA ASP A 278 -23.87 -7.66 -38.03
C ASP A 278 -24.02 -9.08 -38.67
N ASN A 279 -24.32 -10.09 -37.85
CA ASN A 279 -24.52 -11.45 -38.35
C ASN A 279 -25.92 -11.66 -38.97
N LEU A 280 -26.92 -10.91 -38.52
CA LEU A 280 -28.22 -10.84 -39.17
C LEU A 280 -28.08 -10.25 -40.57
N THR A 281 -27.33 -9.15 -40.71
CA THR A 281 -26.99 -8.54 -41.99
C THR A 281 -26.37 -9.57 -42.93
N LYS A 282 -25.30 -10.25 -42.51
CA LYS A 282 -24.62 -11.29 -43.30
C LYS A 282 -25.57 -12.43 -43.70
N ALA A 283 -26.44 -12.86 -42.77
CA ALA A 283 -27.37 -13.93 -43.05
C ALA A 283 -28.45 -13.51 -44.05
N ILE A 284 -28.98 -12.31 -43.97
CA ILE A 284 -29.91 -11.74 -44.96
C ILE A 284 -29.25 -11.64 -46.32
N GLU A 285 -28.06 -11.07 -46.41
CA GLU A 285 -27.33 -10.97 -47.68
C GLU A 285 -27.10 -12.33 -48.35
N VAL A 286 -26.74 -13.37 -47.57
CA VAL A 286 -26.44 -14.71 -48.09
C VAL A 286 -27.70 -15.51 -48.42
N TYR A 287 -28.73 -15.50 -47.54
CA TYR A 287 -29.89 -16.36 -47.68
C TYR A 287 -31.01 -15.74 -48.50
N LEU A 288 -31.09 -14.38 -48.54
CA LEU A 288 -32.10 -13.65 -49.34
C LEU A 288 -31.55 -13.05 -50.64
N GLU A 289 -30.24 -13.20 -50.89
CA GLU A 289 -29.53 -12.65 -52.04
C GLU A 289 -29.77 -11.13 -52.22
N GLN A 290 -29.82 -10.40 -51.10
CA GLN A 290 -30.08 -8.94 -51.08
C GLN A 290 -28.80 -8.16 -50.85
N GLU A 291 -28.51 -7.18 -51.70
CA GLU A 291 -27.31 -6.31 -51.58
C GLU A 291 -27.42 -5.30 -50.46
N ASP A 292 -28.61 -4.90 -50.01
CA ASP A 292 -28.88 -3.96 -48.93
C ASP A 292 -29.28 -4.59 -47.59
N GLY A 293 -28.66 -5.73 -47.24
CA GLY A 293 -28.93 -6.48 -46.01
C GLY A 293 -28.79 -5.67 -44.72
N GLU A 294 -27.93 -4.64 -44.75
CA GLU A 294 -27.70 -3.76 -43.59
C GLU A 294 -28.92 -2.91 -43.22
N LEU A 295 -29.60 -2.34 -44.19
CA LEU A 295 -30.81 -1.54 -43.96
C LEU A 295 -31.94 -2.40 -43.43
N LEU A 296 -32.14 -3.59 -44.02
CA LEU A 296 -33.17 -4.52 -43.60
C LEU A 296 -32.93 -5.07 -42.20
N SER A 297 -31.69 -5.52 -41.89
CA SER A 297 -31.38 -6.04 -40.57
C SER A 297 -31.55 -4.99 -39.46
N LYS A 298 -31.09 -3.77 -39.68
CA LYS A 298 -31.29 -2.65 -38.74
C LYS A 298 -32.76 -2.33 -38.53
N SER A 299 -33.57 -2.38 -39.60
CA SER A 299 -34.99 -2.18 -39.52
C SER A 299 -35.68 -3.27 -38.68
N ILE A 300 -35.38 -4.54 -38.95
CA ILE A 300 -35.88 -5.68 -38.21
C ILE A 300 -35.53 -5.58 -36.72
N VAL A 301 -34.27 -5.38 -36.39
CA VAL A 301 -33.81 -5.24 -35.02
C VAL A 301 -34.49 -4.10 -34.31
N LYS A 302 -34.58 -2.91 -34.94
CA LYS A 302 -35.27 -1.75 -34.36
C LYS A 302 -36.77 -1.98 -34.13
N ASN A 303 -37.43 -2.67 -35.06
CA ASN A 303 -38.84 -3.00 -34.93
C ASN A 303 -39.07 -4.04 -33.84
N ALA A 304 -38.28 -5.08 -33.76
CA ALA A 304 -38.34 -6.07 -32.69
C ALA A 304 -38.12 -5.43 -31.31
N GLU A 305 -37.13 -4.55 -31.17
CA GLU A 305 -36.89 -3.80 -29.92
C GLU A 305 -38.06 -2.91 -29.54
N ARG A 306 -38.72 -2.29 -30.52
CA ARG A 306 -39.91 -1.43 -30.27
C ARG A 306 -41.13 -2.24 -29.88
N GLU A 307 -41.31 -3.41 -30.47
CA GLU A 307 -42.48 -4.26 -30.23
C GLU A 307 -42.39 -4.97 -28.87
N THR A 308 -41.23 -5.46 -28.52
CA THR A 308 -41.03 -6.24 -27.30
C THR A 308 -40.59 -5.42 -26.09
N GLY A 309 -40.01 -4.24 -26.32
CA GLY A 309 -39.31 -3.50 -25.29
C GLY A 309 -37.99 -4.15 -24.86
N GLU A 310 -37.56 -5.25 -25.51
CA GLU A 310 -36.37 -6.03 -25.22
C GLU A 310 -35.30 -5.81 -26.29
N ILE A 311 -34.07 -6.08 -25.96
CA ILE A 311 -32.95 -6.04 -26.90
C ILE A 311 -32.34 -7.42 -27.07
N ALA A 312 -31.52 -7.61 -28.10
CA ALA A 312 -30.73 -8.81 -28.25
C ALA A 312 -29.86 -9.03 -27.00
N VAL A 313 -30.04 -10.16 -26.32
CA VAL A 313 -29.27 -10.57 -25.13
C VAL A 313 -28.48 -11.84 -25.38
N PHE A 314 -27.39 -12.02 -24.61
CA PHE A 314 -26.51 -13.17 -24.75
C PHE A 314 -27.18 -14.50 -24.35
N ALA A 315 -28.14 -14.45 -23.43
CA ALA A 315 -28.94 -15.63 -23.05
C ALA A 315 -29.92 -16.04 -24.15
N ASP A 316 -30.26 -17.31 -24.21
CA ASP A 316 -31.26 -17.83 -25.16
C ASP A 316 -32.70 -17.50 -24.69
N GLY A 317 -33.58 -17.27 -25.66
CA GLY A 317 -35.03 -17.34 -25.47
C GLY A 317 -35.68 -16.12 -24.81
N ASN A 318 -35.58 -14.96 -25.41
CA ASN A 318 -36.40 -13.81 -25.04
C ASN A 318 -37.38 -13.47 -26.18
N GLY A 319 -38.40 -12.67 -25.88
CA GLY A 319 -39.39 -12.26 -26.86
C GLY A 319 -38.82 -11.49 -28.07
N PHE A 320 -37.61 -10.92 -27.92
CA PHE A 320 -36.92 -10.25 -29.02
C PHE A 320 -36.55 -11.24 -30.15
N ASP A 321 -36.01 -12.41 -29.82
CA ASP A 321 -35.61 -13.42 -30.81
C ASP A 321 -36.84 -13.92 -31.63
N GLU A 322 -37.95 -14.13 -30.94
CA GLU A 322 -39.25 -14.51 -31.58
C GLU A 322 -39.79 -13.40 -32.46
N ALA A 323 -39.68 -12.16 -32.04
CA ALA A 323 -40.09 -11.00 -32.84
C ALA A 323 -39.24 -10.83 -34.09
N VAL A 324 -37.90 -11.03 -33.99
CA VAL A 324 -37.02 -10.99 -35.17
C VAL A 324 -37.33 -12.10 -36.14
N GLU A 325 -37.57 -13.33 -35.69
CA GLU A 325 -37.93 -14.44 -36.57
C GLU A 325 -39.26 -14.18 -37.28
N ARG A 326 -40.25 -13.68 -36.57
CA ARG A 326 -41.54 -13.31 -37.18
C ARG A 326 -41.39 -12.18 -38.22
N LEU A 327 -40.63 -11.10 -37.92
CA LEU A 327 -40.37 -10.02 -38.86
C LEU A 327 -39.60 -10.47 -40.08
N LEU A 328 -38.73 -11.49 -39.95
CA LEU A 328 -38.09 -12.14 -41.09
C LEU A 328 -39.08 -12.86 -42.00
N CYS A 329 -40.15 -13.46 -41.46
CA CYS A 329 -41.21 -14.12 -42.24
C CYS A 329 -41.96 -13.17 -43.13
N ASP A 330 -41.92 -11.86 -42.92
CA ASP A 330 -42.46 -10.85 -43.84
C ASP A 330 -41.64 -10.76 -45.15
N HIS A 331 -40.41 -11.29 -45.13
CA HIS A 331 -39.46 -11.20 -46.25
C HIS A 331 -39.05 -12.55 -46.81
N THR A 332 -39.37 -13.69 -46.14
CA THR A 332 -39.04 -15.05 -46.58
C THR A 332 -39.97 -16.07 -45.93
N ASP A 333 -39.82 -17.35 -46.35
CA ASP A 333 -40.51 -18.49 -45.71
C ASP A 333 -39.98 -18.80 -44.31
N GLU A 334 -40.81 -19.40 -43.47
CA GLU A 334 -40.49 -19.76 -42.06
C GLU A 334 -39.21 -20.61 -41.94
N ARG A 335 -38.99 -21.52 -42.89
CA ARG A 335 -37.76 -22.38 -42.85
C ARG A 335 -36.52 -21.59 -43.09
N THR A 336 -36.53 -20.62 -43.97
CA THR A 336 -35.42 -19.72 -44.27
C THR A 336 -35.22 -18.69 -43.14
N ALA A 337 -36.30 -18.13 -42.59
CA ALA A 337 -36.25 -17.27 -41.39
C ALA A 337 -35.57 -18.00 -40.20
N ALA A 338 -35.99 -19.22 -39.88
CA ALA A 338 -35.35 -20.03 -38.83
C ALA A 338 -33.88 -20.36 -39.09
N LYS A 339 -33.47 -20.51 -40.37
CA LYS A 339 -32.04 -20.71 -40.71
C LYS A 339 -31.24 -19.42 -40.48
N ILE A 340 -31.77 -18.26 -40.86
CA ILE A 340 -31.18 -16.94 -40.64
C ILE A 340 -31.00 -16.73 -39.14
N MET A 341 -32.05 -16.95 -38.35
CA MET A 341 -31.98 -16.80 -36.88
C MET A 341 -30.94 -17.73 -36.26
N ARG A 342 -30.90 -19.00 -36.63
CA ARG A 342 -29.94 -19.96 -36.12
C ARG A 342 -28.49 -19.58 -36.47
N PHE A 343 -28.27 -19.14 -37.71
CA PHE A 343 -26.95 -18.61 -38.13
C PHE A 343 -26.58 -17.40 -37.31
N THR A 344 -27.45 -16.39 -37.27
CA THR A 344 -27.24 -15.12 -36.54
C THR A 344 -26.88 -15.38 -35.09
N ARG A 345 -27.69 -16.14 -34.37
CA ARG A 345 -27.49 -16.48 -32.97
C ARG A 345 -26.17 -17.18 -32.71
N LYS A 346 -25.89 -18.25 -33.48
CA LYS A 346 -24.67 -19.03 -33.36
C LYS A 346 -23.39 -18.18 -33.53
N TYR A 347 -23.37 -17.32 -34.55
CA TYR A 347 -22.19 -16.53 -34.83
C TYR A 347 -22.08 -15.31 -33.90
N ALA A 348 -23.18 -14.68 -33.51
CA ALA A 348 -23.18 -13.64 -32.51
C ALA A 348 -22.61 -14.10 -31.16
N VAL A 349 -23.04 -15.27 -30.68
CA VAL A 349 -22.48 -15.87 -29.44
C VAL A 349 -20.99 -16.15 -29.61
N LYS A 350 -20.58 -16.78 -30.73
CA LYS A 350 -19.16 -17.10 -30.97
C LYS A 350 -18.28 -15.82 -31.03
N GLU A 351 -18.73 -14.79 -31.71
CA GLU A 351 -18.00 -13.52 -31.82
C GLU A 351 -17.94 -12.79 -30.48
N THR A 352 -19.02 -12.76 -29.71
CA THR A 352 -19.06 -12.14 -28.39
C THR A 352 -18.10 -12.84 -27.43
N ARG A 353 -18.11 -14.16 -27.37
CA ARG A 353 -17.16 -14.92 -26.54
C ARG A 353 -15.70 -14.61 -26.90
N ARG A 354 -15.39 -14.62 -28.20
CA ARG A 354 -14.04 -14.31 -28.68
C ARG A 354 -13.62 -12.86 -28.32
N ASN A 355 -14.52 -11.90 -28.55
CA ASN A 355 -14.23 -10.49 -28.25
C ASN A 355 -14.07 -10.25 -26.75
N THR A 356 -14.86 -10.92 -25.92
CA THR A 356 -14.75 -10.82 -24.46
C THR A 356 -13.44 -11.44 -23.97
N TYR A 357 -13.05 -12.62 -24.45
CA TYR A 357 -11.78 -13.23 -24.10
C TYR A 357 -10.59 -12.33 -24.48
N GLN A 358 -10.56 -11.81 -25.71
CA GLN A 358 -9.50 -10.91 -26.16
C GLN A 358 -9.45 -9.59 -25.37
N ALA A 359 -10.62 -9.08 -24.94
CA ALA A 359 -10.68 -7.89 -24.11
C ALA A 359 -10.08 -8.15 -22.71
N MET A 360 -10.37 -9.31 -22.12
CA MET A 360 -9.84 -9.69 -20.80
C MET A 360 -8.34 -10.02 -20.88
N GLU A 361 -7.90 -10.70 -21.93
CA GLU A 361 -6.47 -10.95 -22.20
C GLU A 361 -5.71 -9.63 -22.34
N ALA A 362 -6.22 -8.69 -23.15
CA ALA A 362 -5.63 -7.36 -23.31
C ALA A 362 -5.59 -6.57 -22.00
N LEU A 363 -6.61 -6.69 -21.15
CA LEU A 363 -6.63 -6.05 -19.83
C LEU A 363 -5.50 -6.59 -18.94
N VAL A 364 -5.34 -7.90 -18.84
CA VAL A 364 -4.27 -8.51 -18.05
C VAL A 364 -2.91 -8.08 -18.59
N HIS A 365 -2.69 -8.12 -19.89
CA HIS A 365 -1.43 -7.66 -20.50
C HIS A 365 -1.16 -6.18 -20.23
N ASN A 366 -2.16 -5.32 -20.43
CA ASN A 366 -2.01 -3.87 -20.22
C ASN A 366 -1.66 -3.54 -18.76
N LEU A 367 -2.29 -4.17 -17.79
CA LEU A 367 -2.02 -3.92 -16.36
C LEU A 367 -0.62 -4.39 -15.92
N ASN A 368 0.06 -5.22 -16.71
CA ASN A 368 1.44 -5.65 -16.45
C ASN A 368 2.48 -4.88 -17.30
N THR A 369 2.07 -4.08 -18.26
CA THR A 369 2.98 -3.41 -19.22
C THR A 369 2.79 -1.90 -19.28
N MET A 370 1.60 -1.39 -18.97
CA MET A 370 1.34 0.05 -18.93
C MET A 370 1.93 0.68 -17.67
N HIS A 371 2.77 1.68 -17.88
CA HIS A 371 3.38 2.43 -16.78
C HIS A 371 2.56 3.66 -16.41
N SER A 372 2.54 3.96 -15.11
CA SER A 372 2.07 5.20 -14.52
C SER A 372 3.19 5.88 -13.73
N ARG A 373 2.95 7.02 -13.08
CA ARG A 373 3.91 7.74 -12.23
C ARG A 373 5.29 7.85 -12.87
N ALA A 374 5.37 8.73 -13.86
CA ALA A 374 6.62 9.01 -14.57
C ALA A 374 7.26 7.78 -15.26
N GLY A 375 6.49 6.74 -15.56
CA GLY A 375 6.98 5.54 -16.23
C GLY A 375 7.73 4.56 -15.31
N ALA A 376 7.65 4.75 -14.01
CA ALA A 376 8.41 3.93 -13.05
C ALA A 376 7.60 2.84 -12.37
N GLN A 377 6.27 2.82 -12.52
CA GLN A 377 5.38 1.92 -11.79
C GLN A 377 4.24 1.41 -12.66
N VAL A 378 3.90 0.13 -12.56
CA VAL A 378 2.65 -0.42 -13.09
C VAL A 378 1.48 -0.12 -12.15
N PRO A 379 0.21 0.01 -12.63
CA PRO A 379 -0.93 0.29 -11.76
C PRO A 379 -1.19 -0.81 -10.75
N PHE A 380 -1.09 -0.48 -9.46
CA PHE A 380 -1.38 -1.42 -8.37
C PHE A 380 -2.90 -1.62 -8.26
N THR A 381 -3.41 -2.69 -8.84
CA THR A 381 -4.83 -2.87 -9.12
C THR A 381 -5.36 -4.19 -8.57
N SER A 382 -6.56 -4.15 -7.98
CA SER A 382 -7.34 -5.32 -7.58
C SER A 382 -8.67 -5.36 -8.34
N LEU A 383 -9.13 -6.55 -8.73
CA LEU A 383 -10.44 -6.78 -9.30
C LEU A 383 -11.22 -7.73 -8.40
N ASN A 384 -12.36 -7.28 -7.87
CA ASN A 384 -13.29 -8.10 -7.11
C ASN A 384 -14.45 -8.53 -8.03
N TYR A 385 -14.77 -9.80 -8.04
CA TYR A 385 -15.82 -10.40 -8.88
C TYR A 385 -16.27 -11.75 -8.32
N GLY A 386 -17.37 -12.32 -8.81
CA GLY A 386 -17.85 -13.65 -8.40
C GLY A 386 -19.36 -13.75 -8.28
N THR A 387 -20.06 -12.64 -8.11
CA THR A 387 -21.46 -12.64 -7.69
C THR A 387 -22.47 -12.31 -8.78
N ASP A 388 -22.06 -11.76 -9.92
CA ASP A 388 -22.96 -11.51 -11.05
C ASP A 388 -23.39 -12.84 -11.70
N THR A 389 -24.68 -13.16 -11.60
CA THR A 389 -25.27 -14.36 -12.18
C THR A 389 -25.81 -14.17 -13.60
N SER A 390 -25.74 -12.94 -14.12
CA SER A 390 -26.14 -12.67 -15.51
C SER A 390 -25.24 -13.41 -16.50
N PRO A 391 -25.75 -13.84 -17.63
CA PRO A 391 -24.95 -14.52 -18.66
C PRO A 391 -23.74 -13.69 -19.11
N GLU A 392 -23.89 -12.38 -19.15
CA GLU A 392 -22.85 -11.43 -19.53
C GLU A 392 -21.75 -11.33 -18.45
N GLY A 393 -22.11 -11.16 -17.17
CA GLY A 393 -21.17 -11.11 -16.06
C GLY A 393 -20.43 -12.45 -15.88
N ARG A 394 -21.13 -13.56 -16.01
CA ARG A 394 -20.54 -14.90 -16.02
C ARG A 394 -19.49 -15.06 -17.14
N LEU A 395 -19.79 -14.56 -18.35
CA LEU A 395 -18.84 -14.58 -19.46
C LEU A 395 -17.60 -13.73 -19.18
N VAL A 396 -17.76 -12.56 -18.57
CA VAL A 396 -16.62 -11.71 -18.14
C VAL A 396 -15.73 -12.50 -17.19
N MET A 397 -16.28 -13.10 -16.14
CA MET A 397 -15.54 -13.87 -15.14
C MET A 397 -14.83 -15.08 -15.76
N GLU A 398 -15.55 -15.85 -16.60
CA GLU A 398 -14.98 -16.99 -17.30
C GLU A 398 -13.77 -16.59 -18.17
N CYS A 399 -13.92 -15.53 -18.97
CA CYS A 399 -12.88 -15.04 -19.87
C CYS A 399 -11.69 -14.45 -19.11
N LEU A 400 -11.93 -13.68 -18.06
CA LEU A 400 -10.88 -13.11 -17.22
C LEU A 400 -10.02 -14.20 -16.57
N MET A 401 -10.67 -15.18 -15.94
CA MET A 401 -9.97 -16.30 -15.30
C MET A 401 -9.20 -17.17 -16.31
N LYS A 402 -9.76 -17.43 -17.48
CA LYS A 402 -9.07 -18.16 -18.56
C LYS A 402 -7.86 -17.38 -19.12
N ALA A 403 -7.98 -16.08 -19.28
CA ALA A 403 -6.86 -15.22 -19.69
C ALA A 403 -5.74 -15.23 -18.64
N THR A 404 -6.09 -15.15 -17.36
CA THR A 404 -5.14 -15.26 -16.24
C THR A 404 -4.48 -16.65 -16.20
N GLU A 405 -5.26 -17.71 -16.40
CA GLU A 405 -4.73 -19.09 -16.46
C GLU A 405 -3.73 -19.28 -17.60
N ALA A 406 -3.99 -18.67 -18.75
CA ALA A 406 -3.08 -18.70 -19.89
C ALA A 406 -1.74 -17.99 -19.58
N GLY A 407 -1.77 -16.94 -18.79
CA GLY A 407 -0.59 -16.14 -18.45
C GLY A 407 -0.24 -15.08 -19.49
N LEU A 408 0.91 -14.42 -19.32
CA LEU A 408 1.44 -13.44 -20.26
C LEU A 408 2.03 -14.13 -21.50
N GLY A 409 2.59 -13.38 -22.41
CA GLY A 409 3.03 -13.82 -23.75
C GLY A 409 3.92 -15.06 -23.79
N ASN A 410 4.70 -15.34 -22.75
CA ASN A 410 5.49 -16.57 -22.62
C ASN A 410 4.87 -17.56 -21.61
N GLY A 411 3.63 -17.34 -21.17
CA GLY A 411 2.98 -18.15 -20.15
C GLY A 411 3.38 -17.78 -18.72
N GLU A 412 4.03 -16.63 -18.50
CA GLU A 412 4.39 -16.13 -17.18
C GLU A 412 3.14 -15.82 -16.36
N THR A 413 3.23 -15.98 -15.04
CA THR A 413 2.19 -15.51 -14.12
C THR A 413 2.15 -13.98 -14.13
N SER A 414 0.96 -13.41 -14.35
CA SER A 414 0.74 -11.96 -14.26
C SER A 414 0.87 -11.49 -12.82
N ILE A 415 1.43 -10.31 -12.60
CA ILE A 415 1.50 -9.66 -11.28
C ILE A 415 0.17 -8.99 -10.97
N PHE A 416 -0.36 -8.25 -11.94
CA PHE A 416 -1.62 -7.54 -11.87
C PHE A 416 -2.62 -8.06 -12.90
N PRO A 417 -3.91 -7.89 -12.64
CA PRO A 417 -4.49 -7.43 -11.37
C PRO A 417 -4.42 -8.50 -10.27
N ILE A 418 -4.49 -8.08 -9.01
CA ILE A 418 -4.79 -8.98 -7.90
C ILE A 418 -6.25 -9.39 -8.07
N HIS A 419 -6.50 -10.66 -8.35
CA HIS A 419 -7.84 -11.20 -8.51
C HIS A 419 -8.41 -11.61 -7.17
N ILE A 420 -9.65 -11.21 -6.89
CA ILE A 420 -10.36 -11.50 -5.66
C ILE A 420 -11.72 -12.09 -6.03
N PHE A 421 -11.87 -13.41 -5.82
CA PHE A 421 -13.12 -14.10 -6.09
C PHE A 421 -14.01 -14.04 -4.84
N LYS A 422 -15.18 -13.42 -4.99
CA LYS A 422 -16.18 -13.33 -3.93
C LYS A 422 -16.97 -14.62 -3.82
N VAL A 423 -16.88 -15.29 -2.67
CA VAL A 423 -17.60 -16.54 -2.36
C VAL A 423 -18.86 -16.21 -1.56
N LYS A 424 -20.00 -16.70 -2.03
CA LYS A 424 -21.30 -16.48 -1.40
C LYS A 424 -22.21 -17.71 -1.55
N GLU A 425 -22.75 -18.19 -0.44
CA GLU A 425 -23.80 -19.22 -0.48
C GLU A 425 -25.03 -18.73 -1.23
N GLY A 426 -25.65 -19.60 -1.99
CA GLY A 426 -26.77 -19.28 -2.87
C GLY A 426 -26.35 -18.73 -4.24
N ILE A 427 -25.05 -18.41 -4.44
CA ILE A 427 -24.54 -17.87 -5.70
C ILE A 427 -23.49 -18.80 -6.33
N ASN A 428 -22.44 -19.20 -5.57
CA ASN A 428 -21.32 -19.90 -6.17
C ASN A 428 -20.65 -20.96 -5.27
N TYR A 429 -21.10 -21.16 -4.03
CA TYR A 429 -20.40 -22.02 -3.08
C TYR A 429 -20.80 -23.49 -3.17
N ASN A 430 -22.09 -23.79 -3.35
CA ASN A 430 -22.61 -25.14 -3.33
C ASN A 430 -22.91 -25.67 -4.75
N PRO A 431 -22.79 -27.00 -4.96
CA PRO A 431 -23.21 -27.62 -6.23
C PRO A 431 -24.67 -27.25 -6.60
N GLY A 432 -24.85 -26.85 -7.86
CA GLY A 432 -26.16 -26.45 -8.38
C GLY A 432 -26.48 -24.96 -8.26
N GLU A 433 -25.63 -24.16 -7.56
CA GLU A 433 -25.77 -22.71 -7.53
C GLU A 433 -25.32 -22.08 -8.87
N PRO A 434 -25.85 -20.90 -9.23
CA PRO A 434 -25.67 -20.30 -10.57
C PRO A 434 -24.23 -20.18 -11.05
N ASN A 435 -23.29 -19.83 -10.16
CA ASN A 435 -21.87 -19.60 -10.47
C ASN A 435 -20.94 -20.65 -9.86
N TYR A 436 -21.43 -21.81 -9.47
CA TYR A 436 -20.60 -22.87 -8.87
C TYR A 436 -19.49 -23.36 -9.80
N ASP A 437 -19.75 -23.47 -11.10
CA ASP A 437 -18.76 -23.81 -12.11
C ASP A 437 -17.62 -22.77 -12.19
N LEU A 438 -17.94 -21.49 -11.97
CA LEU A 438 -16.93 -20.41 -11.92
C LEU A 438 -16.12 -20.48 -10.63
N PHE A 439 -16.68 -20.88 -9.51
CA PHE A 439 -15.94 -21.16 -8.29
C PHE A 439 -14.94 -22.30 -8.49
N LYS A 440 -15.34 -23.39 -9.15
CA LYS A 440 -14.44 -24.49 -9.53
C LYS A 440 -13.32 -24.01 -10.46
N LEU A 441 -13.65 -23.14 -11.42
CA LEU A 441 -12.66 -22.51 -12.29
C LEU A 441 -11.69 -21.63 -11.50
N ALA A 442 -12.18 -20.81 -10.56
CA ALA A 442 -11.38 -19.95 -9.71
C ALA A 442 -10.34 -20.76 -8.91
N MET A 443 -10.74 -21.88 -8.32
CA MET A 443 -9.83 -22.77 -7.60
C MET A 443 -8.74 -23.34 -8.51
N ARG A 444 -9.10 -23.79 -9.72
CA ARG A 444 -8.14 -24.31 -10.70
C ARG A 444 -7.13 -23.24 -11.11
N VAL A 445 -7.59 -22.02 -11.36
CA VAL A 445 -6.73 -20.91 -11.76
C VAL A 445 -5.81 -20.52 -10.60
N SER A 446 -6.34 -20.43 -9.39
CA SER A 446 -5.57 -20.10 -8.18
C SER A 446 -4.49 -21.14 -7.90
N ALA A 447 -4.81 -22.43 -8.00
CA ALA A 447 -3.84 -23.52 -7.87
C ALA A 447 -2.67 -23.41 -8.87
N LYS A 448 -2.90 -22.82 -10.04
CA LYS A 448 -1.88 -22.68 -11.10
C LYS A 448 -1.12 -21.32 -11.02
N ARG A 449 -1.79 -20.26 -10.56
CA ARG A 449 -1.32 -18.87 -10.71
C ARG A 449 -1.26 -18.07 -9.41
N MET A 450 -1.59 -18.68 -8.26
CA MET A 450 -1.76 -18.04 -6.94
C MET A 450 -2.95 -17.04 -6.88
N PHE A 451 -3.59 -16.73 -7.98
CA PHE A 451 -4.79 -15.92 -8.09
C PHE A 451 -5.92 -16.69 -8.80
N PRO A 452 -7.18 -16.43 -8.44
CA PRO A 452 -7.67 -15.46 -7.46
C PRO A 452 -7.46 -15.88 -6.00
N ASN A 453 -7.39 -14.85 -5.10
CA ASN A 453 -7.64 -15.02 -3.69
C ASN A 453 -9.15 -15.09 -3.44
N PHE A 454 -9.58 -15.51 -2.23
CA PHE A 454 -10.98 -15.76 -1.92
C PHE A 454 -11.47 -14.82 -0.83
N SER A 455 -12.53 -14.06 -1.14
CA SER A 455 -13.25 -13.20 -0.20
C SER A 455 -14.56 -13.86 0.19
N PHE A 456 -14.82 -14.02 1.49
CA PHE A 456 -15.99 -14.73 2.00
C PHE A 456 -17.05 -13.75 2.48
N LEU A 457 -18.10 -13.58 1.68
CA LEU A 457 -19.19 -12.64 1.98
C LEU A 457 -20.09 -13.12 3.13
N ASP A 458 -20.09 -14.42 3.41
CA ASP A 458 -20.88 -15.03 4.48
C ASP A 458 -20.26 -14.87 5.87
N ALA A 459 -19.01 -14.42 5.99
CA ALA A 459 -18.42 -14.09 7.27
C ALA A 459 -19.32 -13.04 7.99
N PRO A 460 -19.69 -13.23 9.27
CA PRO A 460 -20.72 -12.41 9.93
C PRO A 460 -20.45 -10.89 9.83
N PHE A 461 -19.18 -10.49 9.94
CA PHE A 461 -18.77 -9.08 9.85
C PHE A 461 -18.78 -8.53 8.41
N ASN A 462 -18.96 -9.37 7.39
CA ASN A 462 -19.24 -8.98 6.01
C ASN A 462 -20.74 -9.06 5.70
N ALA A 463 -21.38 -10.14 6.13
CA ALA A 463 -22.79 -10.42 5.86
C ALA A 463 -23.75 -9.33 6.40
N GLN A 464 -23.36 -8.66 7.49
CA GLN A 464 -24.15 -7.57 8.08
C GLN A 464 -24.39 -6.40 7.11
N TYR A 465 -23.53 -6.19 6.12
CA TYR A 465 -23.68 -5.12 5.12
C TYR A 465 -24.35 -5.60 3.84
N TYR A 466 -24.31 -6.90 3.57
CA TYR A 466 -24.77 -7.49 2.31
C TYR A 466 -26.27 -7.31 2.10
N LYS A 467 -26.66 -6.76 0.93
CA LYS A 467 -28.05 -6.63 0.49
C LYS A 467 -28.20 -7.31 -0.87
N PRO A 468 -29.10 -8.31 -1.01
CA PRO A 468 -29.33 -8.96 -2.30
C PRO A 468 -29.70 -7.95 -3.40
N GLY A 469 -29.06 -8.06 -4.57
CA GLY A 469 -29.28 -7.15 -5.69
C GLY A 469 -28.56 -5.80 -5.60
N HIS A 470 -27.75 -5.59 -4.54
CA HIS A 470 -26.99 -4.37 -4.30
C HIS A 470 -25.48 -4.67 -4.20
N PRO A 471 -24.80 -4.90 -5.34
CA PRO A 471 -23.39 -5.28 -5.35
C PRO A 471 -22.46 -4.25 -4.69
N GLU A 472 -22.89 -2.97 -4.63
CA GLU A 472 -22.17 -1.90 -3.94
C GLU A 472 -22.08 -2.10 -2.40
N THR A 473 -22.85 -3.04 -1.84
CA THR A 473 -22.84 -3.39 -0.41
C THR A 473 -22.00 -4.64 -0.11
N GLU A 474 -21.47 -5.30 -1.12
CA GLU A 474 -20.64 -6.48 -0.97
C GLU A 474 -19.25 -6.10 -0.46
N ALA A 475 -18.77 -6.78 0.58
CA ALA A 475 -17.42 -6.55 1.08
C ALA A 475 -16.37 -6.86 0.02
N THR A 476 -15.48 -5.91 -0.22
CA THR A 476 -14.40 -5.98 -1.21
C THR A 476 -13.08 -5.54 -0.62
N TYR A 477 -11.99 -5.97 -1.23
CA TYR A 477 -10.65 -5.65 -0.77
C TYR A 477 -9.88 -4.87 -1.83
N MET A 478 -9.02 -3.96 -1.36
CA MET A 478 -8.15 -3.11 -2.18
C MET A 478 -6.70 -3.47 -1.91
N GLY A 479 -5.89 -3.45 -2.96
CA GLY A 479 -4.48 -3.81 -2.84
C GLY A 479 -4.35 -5.20 -2.23
N CYS A 480 -3.52 -5.31 -1.18
CA CYS A 480 -3.28 -6.60 -0.54
C CYS A 480 -4.44 -7.04 0.36
N ARG A 481 -5.03 -6.14 1.15
CA ARG A 481 -6.01 -6.51 2.18
C ARG A 481 -6.93 -5.40 2.70
N THR A 482 -6.79 -4.16 2.26
CA THR A 482 -7.57 -3.03 2.79
C THR A 482 -9.06 -3.20 2.50
N ARG A 483 -9.89 -2.98 3.51
CA ARG A 483 -11.35 -3.14 3.46
C ARG A 483 -12.03 -1.85 3.92
N VAL A 484 -13.01 -1.37 3.15
CA VAL A 484 -13.83 -0.19 3.50
C VAL A 484 -15.27 -0.49 3.12
N VAL A 485 -16.13 -0.72 4.10
CA VAL A 485 -17.57 -1.00 3.92
C VAL A 485 -18.41 -0.13 4.84
N GLY A 486 -18.27 -0.27 6.16
CA GLY A 486 -18.99 0.52 7.16
C GLY A 486 -18.71 2.02 7.00
N ASN A 487 -19.67 2.87 7.34
CA ASN A 487 -19.56 4.31 7.18
C ASN A 487 -20.16 5.04 8.39
N VAL A 488 -19.32 5.31 9.40
CA VAL A 488 -19.74 6.02 10.62
C VAL A 488 -20.10 7.46 10.32
N PHE A 489 -19.45 8.10 9.36
CA PHE A 489 -19.75 9.46 8.92
C PHE A 489 -21.14 9.56 8.28
N ASP A 490 -21.53 8.55 7.48
CA ASP A 490 -22.85 8.48 6.86
C ASP A 490 -23.39 7.04 6.89
N PRO A 491 -24.06 6.64 7.98
CA PRO A 491 -24.59 5.28 8.15
C PRO A 491 -25.67 4.89 7.15
N THR A 492 -26.20 5.84 6.37
CA THR A 492 -27.18 5.55 5.31
C THR A 492 -26.53 5.00 4.04
N ARG A 493 -25.21 5.17 3.90
CA ARG A 493 -24.43 4.77 2.73
C ARG A 493 -23.22 3.89 3.14
N GLU A 494 -23.52 2.71 3.65
CA GLU A 494 -22.53 1.66 3.93
C GLU A 494 -22.25 0.86 2.67
N ILE A 495 -21.57 1.50 1.73
CA ILE A 495 -21.23 0.98 0.41
C ILE A 495 -19.71 0.98 0.21
N VAL A 496 -19.25 0.23 -0.76
CA VAL A 496 -17.82 0.16 -1.11
C VAL A 496 -17.45 1.17 -2.20
N ASN A 497 -18.33 1.42 -3.16
CA ASN A 497 -18.05 2.23 -4.36
C ASN A 497 -17.66 3.68 -4.02
N GLY A 498 -16.63 4.18 -4.66
CA GLY A 498 -16.16 5.56 -4.52
C GLY A 498 -15.53 5.90 -3.17
N ARG A 499 -15.16 4.90 -2.37
CA ARG A 499 -14.56 5.07 -1.04
C ARG A 499 -13.20 4.40 -0.96
N GLY A 500 -12.42 4.75 0.05
CA GLY A 500 -11.09 4.17 0.21
C GLY A 500 -10.45 4.53 1.55
N ASN A 501 -9.20 4.15 1.70
CA ASN A 501 -8.38 4.51 2.86
C ASN A 501 -7.66 5.83 2.59
N LEU A 502 -7.68 6.73 3.57
CA LEU A 502 -7.00 8.04 3.49
C LEU A 502 -5.55 7.93 3.94
N SER A 503 -5.33 7.21 5.03
CA SER A 503 -4.00 7.02 5.62
C SER A 503 -4.01 5.92 6.66
N PHE A 504 -2.84 5.33 6.91
CA PHE A 504 -2.68 4.38 8.02
C PHE A 504 -1.31 4.51 8.69
N THR A 505 -1.27 4.14 9.97
CA THR A 505 -0.08 4.18 10.82
C THR A 505 -0.05 2.94 11.70
N SER A 506 1.10 2.26 11.74
CA SER A 506 1.24 0.98 12.46
C SER A 506 2.03 1.13 13.75
N ILE A 507 1.60 0.41 14.78
CA ILE A 507 2.24 0.34 16.10
C ILE A 507 3.21 -0.84 16.14
N ASN A 508 4.37 -0.62 16.77
CA ASN A 508 5.36 -1.64 17.08
C ASN A 508 4.98 -2.34 18.40
N LEU A 509 4.14 -3.37 18.36
CA LEU A 509 3.70 -4.10 19.54
C LEU A 509 4.86 -4.79 20.28
N PRO A 510 5.84 -5.47 19.61
CA PRO A 510 6.96 -6.10 20.28
C PRO A 510 7.76 -5.13 21.16
N ARG A 511 7.96 -3.89 20.73
CA ARG A 511 8.66 -2.88 21.53
C ARG A 511 7.97 -2.59 22.85
N ILE A 512 6.64 -2.44 22.85
CA ILE A 512 5.87 -2.21 24.06
C ILE A 512 6.03 -3.40 25.00
N ALA A 513 5.96 -4.62 24.47
CA ALA A 513 6.13 -5.86 25.25
C ALA A 513 7.54 -5.99 25.83
N ILE A 514 8.59 -5.67 25.09
CA ILE A 514 9.97 -5.67 25.61
C ILE A 514 10.12 -4.66 26.76
N LEU A 515 9.54 -3.49 26.63
CA LEU A 515 9.62 -2.43 27.64
C LEU A 515 8.81 -2.76 28.88
N SER A 516 7.70 -3.49 28.75
CA SER A 516 6.86 -3.92 29.87
C SER A 516 7.54 -4.96 30.79
N LYS A 517 8.55 -5.69 30.27
CA LYS A 517 9.24 -6.76 30.99
C LYS A 517 8.30 -7.81 31.59
N GLY A 518 7.22 -8.13 30.87
CA GLY A 518 6.20 -9.09 31.28
C GLY A 518 5.07 -8.51 32.13
N ASP A 519 5.07 -7.23 32.43
CA ASP A 519 3.96 -6.54 33.10
C ASP A 519 2.85 -6.25 32.07
N ILE A 520 1.77 -7.03 32.15
CA ILE A 520 0.65 -6.95 31.20
C ILE A 520 -0.16 -5.66 31.40
N ASP A 521 -0.33 -5.19 32.62
CA ASP A 521 -1.09 -3.95 32.88
C ASP A 521 -0.33 -2.75 32.33
N TRP A 522 0.97 -2.67 32.58
CA TRP A 522 1.83 -1.65 31.99
C TRP A 522 1.83 -1.71 30.46
N PHE A 523 1.83 -2.92 29.88
CA PHE A 523 1.74 -3.09 28.42
C PHE A 523 0.48 -2.43 27.86
N PHE A 524 -0.69 -2.65 28.45
CA PHE A 524 -1.93 -2.03 27.99
C PHE A 524 -1.94 -0.51 28.17
N GLU A 525 -1.38 0.00 29.28
CA GLU A 525 -1.25 1.44 29.50
C GLU A 525 -0.36 2.12 28.42
N ASP A 526 0.76 1.51 28.04
CA ASP A 526 1.62 2.07 27.00
C ASP A 526 1.01 1.88 25.60
N LEU A 527 0.31 0.77 25.37
CA LEU A 527 -0.45 0.55 24.14
C LEU A 527 -1.50 1.65 23.95
N ASP A 528 -2.24 2.01 24.99
CA ASP A 528 -3.20 3.11 24.95
C ASP A 528 -2.54 4.45 24.58
N ARG A 529 -1.40 4.76 25.18
CA ARG A 529 -0.62 5.98 24.83
C ARG A 529 -0.19 5.97 23.34
N LYS A 530 0.19 4.80 22.81
CA LYS A 530 0.57 4.69 21.39
C LYS A 530 -0.64 4.79 20.46
N ILE A 531 -1.79 4.26 20.86
CA ILE A 531 -3.04 4.38 20.11
C ILE A 531 -3.48 5.85 20.06
N ASP A 532 -3.44 6.58 21.18
CA ASP A 532 -3.78 8.01 21.22
C ASP A 532 -2.86 8.83 20.31
N LEU A 533 -1.56 8.54 20.32
CA LEU A 533 -0.58 9.15 19.43
C LEU A 533 -0.90 8.89 17.95
N VAL A 534 -1.31 7.67 17.61
CA VAL A 534 -1.70 7.31 16.24
C VAL A 534 -2.99 8.02 15.83
N ILE A 535 -3.99 8.09 16.69
CA ILE A 535 -5.24 8.82 16.45
C ILE A 535 -4.95 10.29 16.15
N ASP A 536 -4.14 10.95 16.99
CA ASP A 536 -3.78 12.36 16.76
C ASP A 536 -3.00 12.56 15.47
N GLN A 537 -2.07 11.67 15.16
CA GLN A 537 -1.30 11.70 13.92
C GLN A 537 -2.21 11.55 12.67
N LEU A 538 -3.18 10.61 12.69
CA LEU A 538 -4.13 10.42 11.60
C LEU A 538 -5.04 11.64 11.41
N LEU A 539 -5.50 12.24 12.50
CA LEU A 539 -6.27 13.49 12.46
C LEU A 539 -5.44 14.66 11.93
N ALA A 540 -4.17 14.77 12.31
CA ALA A 540 -3.26 15.78 11.79
C ALA A 540 -3.08 15.64 10.26
N ARG A 541 -2.90 14.41 9.77
CA ARG A 541 -2.82 14.15 8.32
C ARG A 541 -4.13 14.48 7.61
N LEU A 542 -5.27 14.09 8.17
CA LEU A 542 -6.58 14.44 7.61
C LEU A 542 -6.77 15.96 7.50
N ARG A 543 -6.38 16.74 8.52
CA ARG A 543 -6.43 18.21 8.47
C ARG A 543 -5.63 18.77 7.29
N ILE A 544 -4.45 18.22 7.00
CA ILE A 544 -3.62 18.61 5.86
C ILE A 544 -4.30 18.26 4.54
N GLN A 545 -4.78 17.01 4.41
CA GLN A 545 -5.45 16.54 3.19
C GLN A 545 -6.77 17.31 2.93
N SER A 546 -7.50 17.65 3.96
CA SER A 546 -8.76 18.42 3.88
C SER A 546 -8.59 19.86 3.33
N GLN A 547 -7.39 20.41 3.37
CA GLN A 547 -7.10 21.73 2.79
C GLN A 547 -6.89 21.69 1.26
N LYS A 548 -6.77 20.50 0.69
CA LYS A 548 -6.61 20.32 -0.75
C LYS A 548 -7.91 20.65 -1.47
N LYS A 549 -7.78 20.98 -2.76
CA LYS A 549 -8.89 21.32 -3.66
C LYS A 549 -9.09 20.22 -4.68
N VAL A 550 -10.25 20.16 -5.29
CA VAL A 550 -10.57 19.20 -6.36
C VAL A 550 -9.49 19.21 -7.46
N ARG A 551 -8.99 20.37 -7.88
CA ARG A 551 -7.92 20.49 -8.87
C ARG A 551 -6.59 19.82 -8.48
N ASN A 552 -6.37 19.48 -7.21
CA ASN A 552 -5.21 18.71 -6.77
C ASN A 552 -5.37 17.21 -7.02
N TYR A 553 -6.60 16.76 -7.29
CA TYR A 553 -6.98 15.40 -7.61
C TYR A 553 -7.87 15.40 -8.87
N PRO A 554 -7.29 15.73 -10.05
CA PRO A 554 -8.07 16.01 -11.26
C PRO A 554 -8.88 14.82 -11.76
N PHE A 555 -8.44 13.59 -11.49
CA PHE A 555 -9.17 12.38 -11.84
C PHE A 555 -10.00 11.86 -10.66
N LEU A 556 -9.41 11.60 -9.52
CA LEU A 556 -10.08 11.01 -8.36
C LEU A 556 -11.29 11.84 -7.90
N MET A 557 -11.10 13.15 -7.79
CA MET A 557 -12.16 14.08 -7.37
C MET A 557 -12.83 14.75 -8.57
N GLY A 558 -12.04 15.18 -9.55
CA GLY A 558 -12.54 15.94 -10.69
C GLY A 558 -13.42 15.15 -11.68
N GLN A 559 -13.32 13.80 -11.69
CA GLN A 559 -14.19 12.94 -12.50
C GLN A 559 -15.25 12.20 -11.67
N GLY A 560 -15.45 12.57 -10.39
CA GLY A 560 -16.48 11.97 -9.56
C GLY A 560 -16.19 10.51 -9.15
N VAL A 561 -14.92 10.08 -9.17
CA VAL A 561 -14.53 8.73 -8.74
C VAL A 561 -14.73 8.56 -7.24
N TRP A 562 -14.33 9.58 -6.45
CA TRP A 562 -14.60 9.59 -5.02
C TRP A 562 -16.06 9.99 -4.76
N ILE A 563 -16.70 9.33 -3.81
CA ILE A 563 -18.10 9.57 -3.46
C ILE A 563 -18.36 11.06 -3.19
N ASP A 564 -19.44 11.59 -3.75
CA ASP A 564 -19.89 12.99 -3.65
C ASP A 564 -18.95 14.04 -4.25
N SER A 565 -17.79 13.66 -4.79
CA SER A 565 -16.85 14.64 -5.36
C SER A 565 -17.39 15.30 -6.64
N GLU A 566 -18.37 14.68 -7.34
CA GLU A 566 -19.07 15.27 -8.48
C GLU A 566 -19.92 16.50 -8.12
N LYS A 567 -20.17 16.71 -6.83
CA LYS A 567 -20.91 17.88 -6.33
C LYS A 567 -20.01 19.10 -6.14
N LEU A 568 -18.70 18.93 -6.24
CA LEU A 568 -17.69 19.95 -5.96
C LEU A 568 -17.19 20.60 -7.24
N GLY A 569 -16.91 21.91 -7.17
CA GLY A 569 -16.19 22.64 -8.22
C GLY A 569 -14.67 22.51 -8.08
N PRO A 570 -13.90 22.89 -9.12
CA PRO A 570 -12.43 22.71 -9.14
C PRO A 570 -11.68 23.39 -8.00
N ASP A 571 -12.24 24.48 -7.45
CA ASP A 571 -11.63 25.28 -6.38
C ASP A 571 -12.18 24.95 -4.99
N ASP A 572 -13.16 24.06 -4.91
CA ASP A 572 -13.73 23.64 -3.64
C ASP A 572 -12.78 22.73 -2.87
N SER A 573 -12.85 22.79 -1.54
CA SER A 573 -12.13 21.91 -0.64
C SER A 573 -12.70 20.50 -0.70
N VAL A 574 -11.81 19.49 -0.67
CA VAL A 574 -12.22 18.07 -0.64
C VAL A 574 -12.51 17.56 0.79
N GLY A 575 -12.37 18.43 1.82
CA GLY A 575 -12.42 18.03 3.23
C GLY A 575 -13.70 17.29 3.62
N GLU A 576 -14.87 17.72 3.15
CA GLU A 576 -16.14 17.06 3.50
C GLU A 576 -16.26 15.67 2.89
N VAL A 577 -15.92 15.51 1.61
CA VAL A 577 -16.04 14.21 0.94
C VAL A 577 -14.99 13.20 1.41
N LEU A 578 -13.84 13.67 1.92
CA LEU A 578 -12.83 12.80 2.50
C LEU A 578 -13.32 12.08 3.76
N LYS A 579 -14.29 12.62 4.49
CA LYS A 579 -14.85 11.99 5.70
C LYS A 579 -15.48 10.62 5.43
N HIS A 580 -15.82 10.29 4.19
CA HIS A 580 -16.26 8.96 3.79
C HIS A 580 -15.14 7.92 3.76
N GLY A 581 -13.88 8.34 3.72
CA GLY A 581 -12.71 7.46 3.76
C GLY A 581 -12.35 7.01 5.16
N SER A 582 -11.49 5.99 5.28
CA SER A 582 -11.04 5.46 6.56
C SER A 582 -9.69 6.00 7.00
N LEU A 583 -9.55 6.18 8.31
CA LEU A 583 -8.31 6.47 9.04
C LEU A 583 -7.94 5.21 9.82
N THR A 584 -6.75 4.65 9.58
CA THR A 584 -6.52 3.27 9.99
C THR A 584 -5.31 3.14 10.91
N CYS A 585 -5.50 2.53 12.06
CA CYS A 585 -4.42 2.03 12.92
C CYS A 585 -4.07 0.61 12.50
N GLY A 586 -2.78 0.30 12.45
CA GLY A 586 -2.27 -1.04 12.19
C GLY A 586 -1.33 -1.53 13.29
N PHE A 587 -0.88 -2.78 13.18
CA PHE A 587 0.07 -3.37 14.12
C PHE A 587 0.93 -4.43 13.46
N ILE A 588 2.12 -4.66 14.06
CA ILE A 588 3.11 -5.66 13.64
C ILE A 588 3.53 -6.48 14.85
N GLY A 589 3.83 -7.76 14.63
CA GLY A 589 4.57 -8.58 15.55
C GLY A 589 3.77 -9.08 16.75
N LEU A 590 2.51 -9.48 16.56
CA LEU A 590 1.72 -10.04 17.66
C LEU A 590 2.38 -11.28 18.27
N ALA A 591 2.99 -12.15 17.45
CA ALA A 591 3.67 -13.34 17.91
C ALA A 591 4.86 -13.01 18.82
N GLU A 592 5.73 -12.10 18.38
CA GLU A 592 6.89 -11.65 19.16
C GLU A 592 6.49 -10.87 20.41
N THR A 593 5.35 -10.15 20.35
CA THR A 593 4.74 -9.49 21.52
C THR A 593 4.39 -10.51 22.60
N LEU A 594 3.70 -11.57 22.23
CA LEU A 594 3.31 -12.64 23.14
C LEU A 594 4.53 -13.40 23.66
N LYS A 595 5.54 -13.65 22.82
CA LYS A 595 6.84 -14.20 23.23
C LYS A 595 7.52 -13.33 24.29
N ALA A 596 7.52 -12.02 24.12
CA ALA A 596 8.13 -11.09 25.07
C ALA A 596 7.34 -10.98 26.38
N LEU A 597 5.99 -11.11 26.35
CA LEU A 597 5.12 -11.01 27.52
C LEU A 597 5.10 -12.30 28.34
N ILE A 598 4.90 -13.46 27.67
CA ILE A 598 4.61 -14.74 28.37
C ILE A 598 5.46 -15.92 27.90
N GLY A 599 6.44 -15.68 26.99
CA GLY A 599 7.39 -16.70 26.54
C GLY A 599 6.90 -17.61 25.41
N VAL A 600 5.62 -17.56 25.03
CA VAL A 600 5.01 -18.37 23.96
C VAL A 600 4.12 -17.50 23.09
N HIS A 601 3.98 -17.87 21.79
CA HIS A 601 3.07 -17.16 20.89
C HIS A 601 1.75 -17.90 20.67
N HIS A 602 0.79 -17.25 20.04
CA HIS A 602 -0.59 -17.73 19.86
C HIS A 602 -0.73 -19.00 18.99
N GLY A 603 0.29 -19.37 18.22
CA GLY A 603 0.34 -20.66 17.55
C GLY A 603 0.75 -21.82 18.47
N GLU A 604 1.37 -21.54 19.65
CA GLU A 604 1.92 -22.55 20.55
C GLU A 604 0.97 -22.92 21.69
N SER A 605 0.13 -21.96 22.16
CA SER A 605 -0.79 -22.23 23.27
C SER A 605 -2.11 -21.48 23.16
N ASP A 606 -3.14 -22.01 23.83
CA ASP A 606 -4.45 -21.37 23.90
C ASP A 606 -4.44 -20.13 24.79
N GLU A 607 -3.63 -20.13 25.86
CA GLU A 607 -3.43 -18.96 26.72
C GLU A 607 -2.84 -17.77 25.94
N ALA A 608 -1.84 -18.03 25.10
CA ALA A 608 -1.28 -17.00 24.22
C ALA A 608 -2.29 -16.53 23.17
N GLN A 609 -3.12 -17.44 22.65
CA GLN A 609 -4.21 -17.09 21.74
C GLN A 609 -5.22 -16.15 22.41
N GLU A 610 -5.65 -16.46 23.64
CA GLU A 610 -6.57 -15.62 24.40
C GLU A 610 -5.99 -14.22 24.66
N LEU A 611 -4.71 -14.14 25.06
CA LEU A 611 -4.04 -12.87 25.28
C LEU A 611 -3.89 -12.09 23.95
N GLY A 612 -3.55 -12.77 22.87
CA GLY A 612 -3.46 -12.16 21.53
C GLY A 612 -4.80 -11.57 21.08
N LEU A 613 -5.89 -12.31 21.26
CA LEU A 613 -7.23 -11.82 20.97
C LEU A 613 -7.61 -10.64 21.87
N LYS A 614 -7.24 -10.67 23.16
CA LYS A 614 -7.48 -9.55 24.08
C LYS A 614 -6.75 -8.29 23.64
N ILE A 615 -5.50 -8.39 23.20
CA ILE A 615 -4.71 -7.25 22.70
C ILE A 615 -5.38 -6.65 21.46
N VAL A 616 -5.70 -7.47 20.46
CA VAL A 616 -6.29 -6.98 19.21
C VAL A 616 -7.71 -6.47 19.40
N SER A 617 -8.52 -7.10 20.28
CA SER A 617 -9.85 -6.61 20.67
C SER A 617 -9.76 -5.24 21.32
N HIS A 618 -8.82 -5.04 22.23
CA HIS A 618 -8.59 -3.76 22.88
C HIS A 618 -8.26 -2.66 21.86
N MET A 619 -7.35 -2.93 20.92
CA MET A 619 -7.04 -2.00 19.83
C MET A 619 -8.27 -1.67 18.98
N ARG A 620 -9.10 -2.69 18.68
CA ARG A 620 -10.34 -2.51 17.92
C ARG A 620 -11.34 -1.64 18.65
N GLU A 621 -11.56 -1.89 19.93
CA GLU A 621 -12.47 -1.09 20.79
C GLU A 621 -12.04 0.38 20.84
N ARG A 622 -10.74 0.65 20.95
CA ARG A 622 -10.19 2.01 20.91
C ARG A 622 -10.45 2.71 19.58
N MET A 623 -10.35 1.98 18.45
CA MET A 623 -10.69 2.53 17.14
C MET A 623 -12.20 2.81 17.01
N ASP A 624 -13.05 1.94 17.52
CA ASP A 624 -14.50 2.15 17.51
C ASP A 624 -14.89 3.34 18.40
N GLN A 625 -14.24 3.52 19.55
CA GLN A 625 -14.43 4.71 20.40
C GLN A 625 -14.00 6.00 19.66
N ALA A 626 -12.85 6.00 19.00
CA ALA A 626 -12.40 7.13 18.20
C ALA A 626 -13.36 7.43 17.04
N ALA A 627 -13.90 6.41 16.38
CA ALA A 627 -14.88 6.58 15.31
C ALA A 627 -16.15 7.27 15.80
N GLN A 628 -16.66 6.88 16.97
CA GLN A 628 -17.82 7.51 17.60
C GLN A 628 -17.50 8.94 18.05
N GLN A 629 -16.36 9.16 18.69
CA GLN A 629 -15.96 10.45 19.23
C GLN A 629 -15.82 11.53 18.16
N TYR A 630 -15.20 11.17 17.02
CA TYR A 630 -14.87 12.11 15.95
C TYR A 630 -15.87 12.08 14.77
N HIS A 631 -16.84 11.14 14.78
CA HIS A 631 -17.75 10.87 13.65
C HIS A 631 -17.01 10.65 12.33
N LEU A 632 -15.93 9.87 12.38
CA LEU A 632 -15.06 9.51 11.27
C LEU A 632 -14.85 7.99 11.23
N ASN A 633 -14.44 7.47 10.10
CA ASN A 633 -14.23 6.04 9.90
C ASN A 633 -12.84 5.60 10.42
N PHE A 634 -12.64 5.55 11.73
CA PHE A 634 -11.46 4.92 12.31
C PHE A 634 -11.59 3.40 12.23
N THR A 635 -10.51 2.73 11.82
CA THR A 635 -10.50 1.28 11.64
C THR A 635 -9.19 0.67 12.10
N LEU A 636 -9.20 -0.64 12.39
CA LEU A 636 -8.01 -1.43 12.69
C LEU A 636 -7.67 -2.33 11.51
N ILE A 637 -6.42 -2.31 11.04
CA ILE A 637 -5.94 -3.18 9.96
C ILE A 637 -4.86 -4.15 10.46
N ALA A 638 -4.92 -5.38 9.97
CA ALA A 638 -3.77 -6.27 10.01
C ALA A 638 -2.75 -5.76 8.99
N THR A 639 -1.76 -5.02 9.44
CA THR A 639 -0.84 -4.24 8.59
C THR A 639 -0.21 -5.08 7.47
N PRO A 640 -0.24 -4.64 6.21
CA PRO A 640 0.65 -5.15 5.17
C PRO A 640 2.06 -4.63 5.44
N ALA A 641 2.91 -5.48 6.02
CA ALA A 641 4.14 -5.03 6.64
C ALA A 641 5.26 -4.70 5.64
N GLU A 642 5.40 -5.49 4.60
CA GLU A 642 6.52 -5.37 3.66
C GLU A 642 7.86 -5.14 4.40
N GLY A 643 8.65 -4.14 4.02
CA GLY A 643 9.90 -3.81 4.69
C GLY A 643 9.78 -3.25 6.12
N LEU A 644 8.55 -2.99 6.60
CA LEU A 644 8.31 -2.45 7.95
C LEU A 644 8.70 -3.44 9.05
N SER A 645 8.40 -4.73 8.88
CA SER A 645 8.76 -5.76 9.87
C SER A 645 10.26 -5.82 10.11
N GLY A 646 11.06 -5.76 9.06
CA GLY A 646 12.52 -5.65 9.16
C GLY A 646 13.00 -4.32 9.74
N ARG A 647 12.31 -3.21 9.41
CA ARG A 647 12.64 -1.90 9.99
C ARG A 647 12.48 -1.87 11.50
N PHE A 648 11.40 -2.41 12.02
CA PHE A 648 11.13 -2.43 13.45
C PHE A 648 12.15 -3.30 14.20
N VAL A 649 12.36 -4.53 13.77
CA VAL A 649 13.30 -5.43 14.45
C VAL A 649 14.72 -4.89 14.45
N ARG A 650 15.21 -4.30 13.36
CA ARG A 650 16.55 -3.69 13.33
C ARG A 650 16.70 -2.56 14.36
N LYS A 651 15.66 -1.73 14.55
CA LYS A 651 15.67 -0.66 15.56
C LYS A 651 15.61 -1.21 16.98
N ASP A 652 14.84 -2.25 17.21
CA ASP A 652 14.70 -2.86 18.53
C ASP A 652 15.95 -3.64 18.89
N ARG A 653 16.53 -4.39 17.96
CA ARG A 653 17.82 -5.08 18.17
C ARG A 653 18.96 -4.09 18.47
N ALA A 654 18.98 -2.96 17.77
CA ALA A 654 19.97 -1.92 18.03
C ALA A 654 19.84 -1.29 19.42
N ARG A 655 18.63 -1.24 19.98
CA ARG A 655 18.32 -0.62 21.28
C ARG A 655 18.41 -1.60 22.45
N PHE A 656 17.92 -2.82 22.26
CA PHE A 656 17.72 -3.80 23.34
C PHE A 656 18.62 -5.03 23.22
N GLY A 657 19.35 -5.17 22.12
CA GLY A 657 20.12 -6.36 21.80
C GLY A 657 19.26 -7.47 21.20
N GLU A 658 19.89 -8.64 21.04
CA GLU A 658 19.22 -9.84 20.55
C GLU A 658 18.47 -10.52 21.70
N ILE A 659 17.16 -10.68 21.52
CA ILE A 659 16.26 -11.33 22.49
C ILE A 659 15.71 -12.60 21.80
N PRO A 660 16.03 -13.81 22.33
CA PRO A 660 15.59 -15.06 21.72
C PRO A 660 14.06 -15.14 21.51
N GLY A 661 13.65 -15.50 20.30
CA GLY A 661 12.25 -15.59 19.92
C GLY A 661 11.54 -14.25 19.72
N VAL A 662 12.24 -13.12 19.89
CA VAL A 662 11.69 -11.77 19.73
C VAL A 662 12.46 -10.96 18.70
N THR A 663 13.77 -10.69 18.93
CA THR A 663 14.60 -9.87 18.03
C THR A 663 15.73 -10.63 17.34
N ASP A 664 15.74 -11.94 17.45
CA ASP A 664 16.76 -12.83 16.91
C ASP A 664 16.64 -13.09 15.39
N ARG A 665 15.51 -12.69 14.78
CA ARG A 665 15.27 -12.78 13.31
C ARG A 665 15.37 -11.41 12.64
N GLU A 666 15.50 -11.40 11.31
CA GLU A 666 15.64 -10.16 10.53
C GLU A 666 14.30 -9.42 10.34
N TYR A 667 13.21 -9.98 10.81
CA TYR A 667 11.85 -9.44 10.68
C TYR A 667 11.01 -9.75 11.93
N TYR A 668 9.96 -8.97 12.15
CA TYR A 668 8.83 -9.35 13.01
C TYR A 668 7.73 -9.99 12.18
N THR A 669 7.03 -10.93 12.75
CA THR A 669 5.88 -11.58 12.12
C THR A 669 4.83 -10.53 11.73
N ASN A 670 4.29 -10.68 10.53
CA ASN A 670 3.32 -9.76 9.97
C ASN A 670 2.00 -9.82 10.76
N SER A 671 1.57 -8.70 11.28
CA SER A 671 0.30 -8.49 12.01
C SER A 671 -0.03 -9.61 13.04
N PHE A 672 -1.15 -10.32 12.85
CA PHE A 672 -1.62 -11.40 13.71
C PHE A 672 -1.24 -12.81 13.24
N HIS A 673 -0.46 -12.92 12.16
CA HIS A 673 -0.15 -14.25 11.61
C HIS A 673 0.59 -15.14 12.60
N VAL A 674 0.33 -16.43 12.52
CA VAL A 674 1.23 -17.42 13.12
C VAL A 674 2.56 -17.33 12.37
N PRO A 675 3.71 -17.30 13.08
CA PRO A 675 5.01 -17.14 12.44
C PRO A 675 5.25 -18.16 11.34
N VAL A 676 5.76 -17.69 10.22
CA VAL A 676 5.98 -18.52 9.01
C VAL A 676 6.95 -19.69 9.22
N TYR A 677 7.83 -19.58 10.22
CA TYR A 677 8.78 -20.63 10.60
C TYR A 677 8.21 -21.67 11.55
N TYR A 678 7.00 -21.42 12.10
CA TYR A 678 6.40 -22.33 13.07
C TYR A 678 5.66 -23.46 12.33
N PRO A 679 6.02 -24.74 12.60
CA PRO A 679 5.34 -25.86 11.96
C PRO A 679 3.94 -26.03 12.52
N ILE A 680 2.95 -25.76 11.72
CA ILE A 680 1.53 -25.84 12.05
C ILE A 680 0.73 -26.37 10.87
N SER A 681 -0.30 -27.17 11.11
CA SER A 681 -1.16 -27.65 10.03
C SER A 681 -1.99 -26.52 9.43
N ALA A 682 -2.39 -26.66 8.17
CA ALA A 682 -3.24 -25.67 7.49
C ALA A 682 -4.53 -25.40 8.29
N PHE A 683 -5.19 -26.43 8.76
CA PHE A 683 -6.46 -26.31 9.49
C PHE A 683 -6.27 -25.65 10.87
N GLU A 684 -5.20 -25.98 11.58
CA GLU A 684 -4.92 -25.36 12.87
C GLU A 684 -4.52 -23.88 12.68
N LYS A 685 -3.74 -23.54 11.66
CA LYS A 685 -3.44 -22.15 11.32
C LYS A 685 -4.71 -21.36 10.99
N ILE A 686 -5.60 -21.94 10.19
CA ILE A 686 -6.91 -21.33 9.88
C ILE A 686 -7.69 -21.08 11.16
N ARG A 687 -7.76 -22.07 12.06
CA ARG A 687 -8.45 -21.94 13.35
C ARG A 687 -7.86 -20.83 14.24
N ARG A 688 -6.54 -20.70 14.28
CA ARG A 688 -5.85 -19.68 15.07
C ARG A 688 -6.01 -18.26 14.51
N GLU A 689 -5.98 -18.12 13.20
CA GLU A 689 -6.00 -16.79 12.57
C GLU A 689 -7.43 -16.26 12.32
N ALA A 690 -8.40 -17.12 12.06
CA ALA A 690 -9.77 -16.72 11.72
C ALA A 690 -10.43 -15.73 12.71
N PRO A 691 -10.30 -15.86 14.04
CA PRO A 691 -10.93 -14.93 14.99
C PRO A 691 -10.45 -13.47 14.84
N TYR A 692 -9.21 -13.25 14.40
CA TYR A 692 -8.66 -11.91 14.22
C TYR A 692 -9.28 -11.15 13.04
N HIS A 693 -9.87 -11.85 12.07
CA HIS A 693 -10.52 -11.22 10.91
C HIS A 693 -11.71 -10.35 11.32
N ALA A 694 -12.51 -10.80 12.29
CA ALA A 694 -13.63 -10.01 12.81
C ALA A 694 -13.17 -8.73 13.52
N LEU A 695 -11.98 -8.74 14.11
CA LEU A 695 -11.40 -7.62 14.85
C LEU A 695 -10.75 -6.56 13.97
N THR A 696 -10.30 -6.95 12.78
CA THR A 696 -9.53 -6.10 11.86
C THR A 696 -10.43 -5.59 10.72
N ASN A 697 -11.34 -4.67 11.04
CA ASN A 697 -12.35 -4.14 10.11
C ASN A 697 -11.77 -3.24 9.00
N GLY A 698 -10.55 -2.73 9.17
CA GLY A 698 -9.82 -1.97 8.14
C GLY A 698 -9.14 -2.85 7.10
N GLY A 699 -9.07 -4.15 7.34
CA GLY A 699 -8.51 -5.12 6.41
C GLY A 699 -7.70 -6.23 7.06
N HIS A 700 -7.71 -7.38 6.42
CA HIS A 700 -7.04 -8.60 6.85
C HIS A 700 -6.89 -9.56 5.67
N ILE A 701 -6.00 -10.53 5.81
CA ILE A 701 -5.88 -11.70 4.95
C ILE A 701 -5.16 -12.80 5.73
N SER A 702 -5.46 -14.06 5.44
CA SER A 702 -4.65 -15.19 5.90
C SER A 702 -4.08 -15.95 4.72
N TYR A 703 -2.87 -16.46 4.89
CA TYR A 703 -2.15 -17.23 3.88
C TYR A 703 -1.92 -18.66 4.36
N ILE A 704 -2.22 -19.62 3.49
CA ILE A 704 -1.87 -21.03 3.71
C ILE A 704 -0.79 -21.40 2.70
N GLU A 705 0.30 -21.92 3.21
CA GLU A 705 1.47 -22.32 2.41
C GLU A 705 1.36 -23.79 2.06
N LEU A 706 1.09 -24.11 0.78
CA LEU A 706 1.08 -25.47 0.27
C LEU A 706 2.41 -25.82 -0.40
N ASP A 707 2.81 -27.06 -0.31
CA ASP A 707 3.97 -27.60 -1.01
C ASP A 707 3.61 -28.14 -2.40
N GLY A 708 4.60 -28.20 -3.29
CA GLY A 708 4.49 -28.80 -4.60
C GLY A 708 3.54 -28.10 -5.56
N ASP A 709 2.90 -28.89 -6.42
CA ASP A 709 1.97 -28.42 -7.45
C ASP A 709 0.52 -28.69 -7.05
N PRO A 710 -0.21 -27.68 -6.55
CA PRO A 710 -1.60 -27.84 -6.13
C PRO A 710 -2.55 -28.23 -7.28
N THR A 711 -2.14 -28.05 -8.54
CA THR A 711 -2.98 -28.46 -9.69
C THR A 711 -3.18 -29.98 -9.78
N GLN A 712 -2.31 -30.73 -9.11
CA GLN A 712 -2.39 -32.21 -9.08
C GLN A 712 -3.47 -32.72 -8.13
N ASN A 713 -3.93 -31.90 -7.18
CA ASN A 713 -4.98 -32.26 -6.23
C ASN A 713 -5.89 -31.05 -5.90
N LEU A 714 -6.79 -30.76 -6.84
CA LEU A 714 -7.76 -29.67 -6.68
C LEU A 714 -8.80 -29.92 -5.58
N GLU A 715 -9.05 -31.18 -5.18
CA GLU A 715 -9.96 -31.50 -4.07
C GLU A 715 -9.37 -31.08 -2.74
N ALA A 716 -8.08 -31.35 -2.52
CA ALA A 716 -7.38 -30.84 -1.33
C ALA A 716 -7.33 -29.30 -1.31
N PHE A 717 -7.06 -28.68 -2.44
CA PHE A 717 -7.11 -27.21 -2.56
C PHE A 717 -8.49 -26.66 -2.19
N GLU A 718 -9.56 -27.24 -2.73
CA GLU A 718 -10.94 -26.87 -2.39
C GLU A 718 -11.23 -27.05 -0.90
N THR A 719 -10.76 -28.13 -0.30
CA THR A 719 -10.94 -28.41 1.12
C THR A 719 -10.35 -27.29 1.99
N VAL A 720 -9.17 -26.75 1.64
CA VAL A 720 -8.56 -25.63 2.34
C VAL A 720 -9.39 -24.36 2.17
N VAL A 721 -9.85 -24.05 0.95
CA VAL A 721 -10.69 -22.85 0.70
C VAL A 721 -12.01 -22.95 1.48
N ARG A 722 -12.63 -24.13 1.53
CA ARG A 722 -13.86 -24.36 2.31
C ARG A 722 -13.61 -24.21 3.82
N ALA A 723 -12.50 -24.75 4.32
CA ALA A 723 -12.12 -24.62 5.73
C ALA A 723 -11.93 -23.14 6.14
N MET A 724 -11.36 -22.31 5.28
CA MET A 724 -11.26 -20.85 5.53
C MET A 724 -12.64 -20.21 5.70
N LYS A 725 -13.59 -20.53 4.80
CA LYS A 725 -14.97 -20.04 4.88
C LYS A 725 -15.66 -20.51 6.15
N GLU A 726 -15.58 -21.81 6.44
CA GLU A 726 -16.23 -22.44 7.60
C GLU A 726 -15.67 -21.94 8.93
N ALA A 727 -14.39 -21.59 8.97
CA ALA A 727 -13.77 -20.95 10.13
C ALA A 727 -14.19 -19.49 10.33
N GLY A 728 -14.93 -18.90 9.39
CA GLY A 728 -15.39 -17.50 9.45
C GLY A 728 -14.36 -16.47 9.02
N MET A 729 -13.36 -16.84 8.24
CA MET A 729 -12.42 -15.88 7.65
C MET A 729 -13.15 -14.93 6.68
N GLY A 730 -12.69 -13.69 6.58
CA GLY A 730 -13.20 -12.71 5.62
C GLY A 730 -12.47 -12.75 4.28
N TYR A 731 -11.17 -13.08 4.30
CA TYR A 731 -10.32 -13.07 3.12
C TYR A 731 -9.12 -13.99 3.32
N GLY A 732 -8.85 -14.82 2.33
CA GLY A 732 -7.76 -15.78 2.39
C GLY A 732 -7.13 -16.04 1.03
N ALA A 733 -5.87 -16.47 1.06
CA ALA A 733 -5.08 -16.84 -0.09
C ALA A 733 -4.35 -18.15 0.17
N ILE A 734 -4.05 -18.87 -0.90
CA ILE A 734 -3.23 -20.05 -0.85
C ILE A 734 -1.96 -19.77 -1.66
N ASN A 735 -0.83 -19.90 -1.00
CA ASN A 735 0.48 -19.76 -1.61
C ASN A 735 1.05 -21.14 -1.94
N HIS A 736 1.82 -21.21 -3.00
CA HIS A 736 2.57 -22.38 -3.41
C HIS A 736 3.83 -21.97 -4.17
N PRO A 737 4.83 -22.85 -4.34
CA PRO A 737 6.04 -22.52 -5.07
C PRO A 737 5.76 -22.02 -6.50
N ILE A 738 6.38 -20.92 -6.87
CA ILE A 738 6.52 -20.46 -8.25
C ILE A 738 7.99 -20.33 -8.57
N ASP A 739 8.43 -20.99 -9.61
CA ASP A 739 9.83 -21.05 -10.02
C ASP A 739 10.05 -20.26 -11.31
N ARG A 740 11.28 -19.85 -11.54
CA ARG A 740 11.73 -19.26 -12.79
C ARG A 740 12.89 -20.02 -13.37
N ASP A 741 12.82 -20.33 -14.65
CA ASP A 741 13.98 -20.81 -15.41
C ASP A 741 14.78 -19.60 -15.94
N PRO A 742 16.02 -19.36 -15.47
CA PRO A 742 16.79 -18.20 -15.90
C PRO A 742 17.25 -18.27 -17.37
N ILE A 743 17.21 -19.45 -18.00
CA ILE A 743 17.64 -19.64 -19.38
C ILE A 743 16.52 -19.30 -20.36
N CYS A 744 15.32 -19.86 -20.15
CA CYS A 744 14.20 -19.65 -21.08
C CYS A 744 13.21 -18.58 -20.61
N GLY A 745 13.36 -18.08 -19.37
CA GLY A 745 12.49 -17.08 -18.78
C GLY A 745 11.10 -17.57 -18.38
N TYR A 746 10.85 -18.89 -18.40
CA TYR A 746 9.58 -19.45 -17.93
C TYR A 746 9.38 -19.14 -16.44
N THR A 747 8.18 -18.68 -16.08
CA THR A 747 7.79 -18.44 -14.70
C THR A 747 6.49 -19.17 -14.41
N GLY A 748 6.48 -20.02 -13.41
CA GLY A 748 5.35 -20.83 -13.03
C GLY A 748 5.78 -22.00 -12.15
N ILE A 749 4.91 -23.00 -11.99
CA ILE A 749 5.25 -24.21 -11.24
C ILE A 749 6.23 -25.02 -12.07
N ILE A 750 7.45 -25.18 -11.57
CA ILE A 750 8.49 -26.03 -12.14
C ILE A 750 8.79 -27.12 -11.11
N GLY A 751 8.55 -28.37 -11.46
CA GLY A 751 9.05 -29.51 -10.67
C GLY A 751 10.53 -29.75 -10.99
N ASP A 752 10.87 -31.00 -11.38
CA ASP A 752 12.25 -31.35 -11.76
C ASP A 752 12.62 -30.92 -13.19
N VAL A 753 11.65 -30.58 -14.01
CA VAL A 753 11.82 -30.27 -15.44
C VAL A 753 11.07 -29.02 -15.84
N CYS A 754 11.76 -28.05 -16.45
CA CYS A 754 11.11 -26.86 -16.98
C CYS A 754 10.10 -27.22 -18.07
N PRO A 755 8.80 -26.85 -17.92
CA PRO A 755 7.76 -27.20 -18.89
C PRO A 755 7.98 -26.57 -20.27
N ARG A 756 8.77 -25.49 -20.38
CA ARG A 756 9.00 -24.76 -21.62
C ARG A 756 10.18 -25.30 -22.42
N CYS A 757 11.33 -25.48 -21.78
CA CYS A 757 12.56 -25.83 -22.47
C CYS A 757 13.07 -27.25 -22.17
N GLY A 758 12.45 -27.96 -21.24
CA GLY A 758 12.82 -29.33 -20.87
C GLY A 758 14.09 -29.44 -20.03
N ARG A 759 14.70 -28.36 -19.61
CA ARG A 759 15.89 -28.35 -18.75
C ARG A 759 15.57 -28.89 -17.36
N ARG A 760 16.51 -29.66 -16.81
CA ARG A 760 16.39 -30.19 -15.44
C ARG A 760 17.18 -29.34 -14.45
N GLU A 761 16.73 -29.34 -13.21
CA GLU A 761 17.49 -28.73 -12.11
C GLU A 761 18.86 -29.41 -11.98
N GLY A 762 19.92 -28.61 -11.85
CA GLY A 762 21.30 -29.10 -11.83
C GLY A 762 22.00 -29.16 -13.20
N GLU A 763 21.28 -28.98 -14.31
CA GLU A 763 21.86 -28.86 -15.65
C GLU A 763 22.21 -27.39 -15.96
N GLY A 764 23.46 -27.02 -15.78
CA GLY A 764 23.93 -25.65 -16.04
C GLY A 764 23.58 -24.67 -14.89
N VAL A 765 22.88 -23.57 -15.20
CA VAL A 765 22.44 -22.60 -14.21
C VAL A 765 21.28 -23.19 -13.40
N PRO A 766 21.29 -23.15 -12.05
CA PRO A 766 20.19 -23.64 -11.21
C PRO A 766 18.87 -23.00 -11.56
N LEU A 767 17.77 -23.76 -11.42
CA LEU A 767 16.42 -23.21 -11.44
C LEU A 767 16.27 -22.30 -10.22
N GLU A 768 15.87 -21.07 -10.47
CA GLU A 768 15.63 -20.09 -9.43
C GLU A 768 14.24 -20.33 -8.86
N LYS A 769 14.18 -20.74 -7.62
CA LYS A 769 12.93 -20.73 -6.86
C LYS A 769 12.62 -19.29 -6.48
N LEU A 770 11.62 -18.74 -7.09
CA LEU A 770 11.25 -17.33 -6.93
C LEU A 770 11.00 -16.98 -5.45
N GLN A 771 10.56 -17.93 -4.64
CA GLN A 771 10.41 -17.76 -3.20
C GLN A 771 11.74 -17.55 -2.46
N LYS A 772 12.87 -18.01 -2.97
CA LYS A 772 14.15 -18.03 -2.24
C LYS A 772 15.14 -16.95 -2.63
N LEU A 773 14.92 -16.19 -3.67
CA LEU A 773 16.02 -15.46 -4.31
C LEU A 773 15.90 -13.94 -4.35
N GLY A 774 14.88 -13.31 -3.74
CA GLY A 774 14.77 -11.86 -3.85
C GLY A 774 14.81 -11.35 -5.31
N MET A 775 14.67 -12.23 -6.29
CA MET A 775 14.51 -11.91 -7.71
C MET A 775 13.13 -11.36 -8.02
N TYR A 776 12.31 -11.27 -7.01
CA TYR A 776 11.10 -10.48 -6.96
C TYR A 776 11.34 -8.99 -7.09
N LYS A 777 12.47 -8.59 -7.59
CA LYS A 777 12.68 -7.22 -8.04
C LYS A 777 11.58 -6.71 -8.95
N HIS A 778 10.91 -7.63 -9.63
CA HIS A 778 9.84 -7.35 -10.57
C HIS A 778 8.51 -7.99 -10.21
N LEU A 779 8.50 -8.96 -9.30
CA LEU A 779 7.34 -9.66 -8.78
C LEU A 779 7.31 -9.45 -7.29
N ASN A 780 6.65 -8.43 -6.86
CA ASN A 780 6.51 -8.12 -5.48
C ASN A 780 5.73 -9.20 -4.75
N TRP A 781 6.24 -9.66 -3.63
CA TRP A 781 5.52 -10.55 -2.72
C TRP A 781 4.16 -10.02 -2.32
N SER A 782 4.05 -8.71 -2.03
CA SER A 782 2.79 -8.08 -1.75
C SER A 782 1.83 -8.17 -2.93
N THR A 783 2.33 -8.20 -4.15
CA THR A 783 1.54 -8.36 -5.36
C THR A 783 1.17 -9.80 -5.67
N LEU A 784 1.99 -10.75 -5.26
CA LEU A 784 1.64 -12.16 -5.29
C LEU A 784 0.78 -12.58 -4.07
N GLY A 785 0.37 -11.62 -3.27
CA GLY A 785 -0.55 -11.81 -2.17
C GLY A 785 0.08 -11.93 -0.79
N TYR A 786 1.40 -11.89 -0.66
CA TYR A 786 2.07 -11.98 0.62
C TYR A 786 2.87 -10.71 0.94
N PRO A 787 2.41 -9.86 1.87
CA PRO A 787 3.07 -8.60 2.22
C PRO A 787 4.10 -8.73 3.34
N GLY A 788 4.80 -9.85 3.43
CA GLY A 788 5.86 -10.07 4.39
C GLY A 788 7.18 -9.38 4.02
N ASP A 789 8.11 -9.30 4.96
CA ASP A 789 9.48 -8.91 4.68
C ASP A 789 10.14 -9.97 3.78
N PRO A 790 10.94 -9.59 2.79
CA PRO A 790 11.67 -10.56 1.96
C PRO A 790 12.49 -11.58 2.73
N ASN A 791 12.90 -11.26 3.96
CA ASN A 791 13.66 -12.19 4.81
C ASN A 791 12.80 -13.27 5.47
N GLU A 792 11.49 -13.06 5.59
CA GLU A 792 10.56 -14.10 6.08
C GLU A 792 10.54 -15.33 5.18
N GLU A 793 10.83 -15.12 3.92
CA GLU A 793 10.73 -16.13 2.89
C GLU A 793 11.64 -17.34 3.12
N HIS A 794 12.85 -17.08 3.60
CA HIS A 794 13.82 -18.12 3.87
C HIS A 794 13.44 -19.03 5.05
N ASP A 795 12.57 -18.52 5.92
CA ASP A 795 12.15 -19.20 7.14
C ASP A 795 10.81 -19.94 6.99
N ARG A 796 10.13 -19.80 5.86
CA ARG A 796 8.78 -20.40 5.68
C ARG A 796 8.77 -21.91 5.78
N THR A 797 7.79 -22.39 6.51
CA THR A 797 7.40 -23.80 6.55
C THR A 797 6.08 -24.03 5.82
N VAL A 798 5.97 -25.17 5.19
CA VAL A 798 4.72 -25.64 4.59
C VAL A 798 3.71 -25.94 5.69
N ASN A 799 2.43 -25.63 5.44
CA ASN A 799 1.34 -26.01 6.31
C ASN A 799 0.78 -27.37 5.86
N PRO A 800 1.15 -28.50 6.51
CA PRO A 800 0.60 -29.78 6.15
C PRO A 800 -0.92 -29.80 6.35
N LEU A 801 -1.61 -30.51 5.48
CA LEU A 801 -3.07 -30.67 5.51
C LEU A 801 -3.52 -31.54 6.68
#